data_83fb1e3ce21d79996d871fe4740fb53c
#
_entry.id   83fb1e3ce21d79996d871fe4740fb53c
#
_cell.length_a   1.000
_cell.length_b   1.000
_cell.length_c   1.000
_cell.angle_alpha   90.00
_cell.angle_beta   90.00
_cell.angle_gamma   90.00
#
_symmetry.space_group_name_H-M   'P 1'
#
loop_
_entity.id
_entity.type
_entity.pdbx_description
1 polymer ?
#
loop_
_entity_poly.entity_id
_entity_poly.type
_entity_poly.pdbx_seq_one_letter_code
_entity_poly.pdbx_strand_id
1 'polypeptide(L)'
;MKFLSICALSVALMFSTLSCTNNHLISDEAERAIVQADFEQRAATWNQGDLFKVFEQEMSEQQREALTFLYAYMPLGDITDYSGEFFLENIDYSLKAKEEMPWGKLIPEREFRHFVLPIRVNNENLDHSRKVFYEELKDRVKNLSLHDAVLEVNHWCHEKVVYTPSDARTSSPLASVKTAYGRCGEESTFTVAALRSVGIPARQVYTPRWAHTDDNHAWVEAWVDGTWYFLGACEPEPVLNLGWFNAPAYRGMLMHTKVFGRYNGPEEIMHQNPNFTEINIISNYAPSASATVQIVDAAGQPVADAKVEFKVYNYAEFYTVATKKTDAEGKTFLSAGKGDMLVWASKDGQFGYGNLSFGQDNEIQVKLDKKAGEAYSVEMDIIPPVEGNNMPEVTPEQRAENNRRFAIEDSIRNAYVATFMTDESAREFAKKYQLDEDAVAKILVASRGNYDVITNFLARLRSDKSKAGGIDMLQRISAKDLRDVSLDVLIDHMQSHVYKENMDYFRRFIRNPRVANEMLTPYKSFFEKAIPEEDKATFKADWNKLPVWVSENIKVDENCNLGGSPISPAGVWKARVADAHSRNIFFVSMARSLGIPSRIDEVTGKVQMISESKGAIDVDFEASAPVETKTGKLVATYKPIKGLEDPKYYSHFSISKLTDAGTLQLLNYDEGDVDMGAGATWSNLLKNGTSLDEGNYMMVSGTRLANGGVLAELEFFPIHAGKTTTVDLVMREAKGDVQVIGNFNSESLYKPLDSDDMKSILTTSGRGYYVVAVLGVNQEPTNHALRDIAALAKDFDEWGRSMILLFPSEDDYKKFRPQDFPGLPKTITYGIDKDGAIQAQIAKNMKLSNDEILPMFIIGDTFNRVVFVSQGYTIGLGEQMMKIIHKL
;
A
#
# COMPACT_ATOMS: atom_id res chain seq x y z
N MET A 1 -57.66 -74.69 35.67
CA MET A 1 -57.87 -75.31 34.31
C MET A 1 -58.35 -74.22 33.35
N LYS A 2 -57.70 -74.15 32.23
CA LYS A 2 -57.94 -73.39 31.02
C LYS A 2 -57.05 -72.17 30.82
N PHE A 3 -56.10 -72.38 30.02
CA PHE A 3 -55.26 -71.46 29.33
C PHE A 3 -56.03 -70.51 28.42
N LEU A 4 -55.67 -69.23 28.41
CA LEU A 4 -55.98 -68.31 27.34
C LEU A 4 -54.68 -67.74 26.83
N SER A 5 -54.38 -68.02 25.60
CA SER A 5 -53.25 -67.42 24.80
C SER A 5 -53.62 -66.01 24.38
N ILE A 6 -52.73 -65.05 24.66
CA ILE A 6 -52.83 -63.72 24.12
C ILE A 6 -51.76 -63.63 23.06
N CYS A 7 -52.18 -63.44 21.82
CA CYS A 7 -51.31 -63.06 20.71
C CYS A 7 -50.83 -61.59 20.88
N ALA A 8 -49.57 -61.46 21.01
CA ALA A 8 -48.93 -60.10 20.93
C ALA A 8 -48.62 -59.79 19.46
N LEU A 9 -49.30 -58.77 18.94
CA LEU A 9 -49.00 -58.19 17.61
C LEU A 9 -47.84 -57.17 17.83
N SER A 10 -46.64 -57.53 17.37
CA SER A 10 -45.48 -56.62 17.33
C SER A 10 -45.63 -55.77 16.11
N VAL A 11 -46.01 -54.49 16.31
CA VAL A 11 -45.90 -53.42 15.32
C VAL A 11 -44.47 -52.91 15.35
N ALA A 12 -43.65 -53.28 14.38
CA ALA A 12 -42.35 -52.70 14.11
C ALA A 12 -42.58 -51.33 13.49
N LEU A 13 -42.45 -50.28 14.29
CA LEU A 13 -42.25 -48.95 13.73
C LEU A 13 -40.84 -48.88 13.11
N MET A 14 -40.77 -48.95 11.77
CA MET A 14 -39.59 -48.48 11.05
C MET A 14 -39.51 -46.96 11.21
N PHE A 15 -38.65 -46.52 12.09
CA PHE A 15 -38.10 -45.18 12.00
C PHE A 15 -37.21 -45.13 10.78
N SER A 16 -37.77 -44.73 9.64
CA SER A 16 -36.97 -44.18 8.57
C SER A 16 -36.34 -42.89 9.07
N THR A 17 -35.10 -42.94 9.56
CA THR A 17 -34.23 -41.78 9.64
C THR A 17 -34.09 -41.26 8.24
N LEU A 18 -34.93 -40.32 7.85
CA LEU A 18 -34.61 -39.40 6.79
C LEU A 18 -33.34 -38.67 7.29
N SER A 19 -32.19 -39.12 6.83
CA SER A 19 -30.98 -38.31 6.84
C SER A 19 -31.32 -37.10 6.01
N CYS A 20 -31.79 -36.02 6.65
CA CYS A 20 -31.73 -34.70 6.06
C CYS A 20 -30.24 -34.45 5.81
N THR A 21 -29.79 -34.67 4.59
CA THR A 21 -28.52 -34.09 4.15
C THR A 21 -28.66 -32.60 4.36
N ASN A 22 -27.93 -32.10 5.33
CA ASN A 22 -27.92 -30.70 5.65
C ASN A 22 -27.36 -29.97 4.42
N ASN A 23 -28.25 -29.42 3.59
CA ASN A 23 -27.88 -28.81 2.29
C ASN A 23 -27.47 -27.33 2.46
N HIS A 24 -27.33 -26.89 3.74
CA HIS A 24 -26.96 -25.54 4.07
C HIS A 24 -25.43 -25.29 3.95
N LEU A 25 -25.07 -24.13 3.51
CA LEU A 25 -23.68 -23.64 3.53
C LEU A 25 -23.27 -23.23 4.95
N ILE A 26 -24.22 -22.69 5.73
CA ILE A 26 -24.08 -22.33 7.13
C ILE A 26 -24.96 -23.31 7.95
N SER A 27 -24.33 -24.27 8.61
CA SER A 27 -25.07 -25.33 9.31
C SER A 27 -25.75 -24.82 10.60
N ASP A 28 -25.16 -23.81 11.26
CA ASP A 28 -25.73 -23.19 12.48
C ASP A 28 -26.92 -22.29 12.12
N GLU A 29 -28.12 -22.62 12.65
CA GLU A 29 -29.36 -21.88 12.38
C GLU A 29 -29.31 -20.46 12.95
N ALA A 30 -28.70 -20.26 14.12
CA ALA A 30 -28.60 -18.94 14.74
C ALA A 30 -27.68 -18.03 13.93
N GLU A 31 -26.59 -18.55 13.42
CA GLU A 31 -25.67 -17.80 12.54
C GLU A 31 -26.34 -17.47 11.20
N ARG A 32 -27.08 -18.42 10.57
CA ARG A 32 -27.87 -18.10 9.37
C ARG A 32 -28.86 -16.97 9.60
N ALA A 33 -29.54 -17.00 10.75
CA ALA A 33 -30.51 -15.95 11.10
C ALA A 33 -29.85 -14.58 11.28
N ILE A 34 -28.64 -14.52 11.83
CA ILE A 34 -27.85 -13.27 11.93
C ILE A 34 -27.48 -12.75 10.55
N VAL A 35 -26.93 -13.61 9.68
CA VAL A 35 -26.57 -13.24 8.30
C VAL A 35 -27.78 -12.74 7.53
N GLN A 36 -28.92 -13.42 7.66
CA GLN A 36 -30.16 -13.02 7.01
C GLN A 36 -30.65 -11.66 7.50
N ALA A 37 -30.61 -11.40 8.80
CA ALA A 37 -31.01 -10.11 9.38
C ALA A 37 -30.08 -8.96 8.92
N ASP A 38 -28.77 -9.19 8.88
CA ASP A 38 -27.80 -8.23 8.37
C ASP A 38 -28.02 -7.92 6.87
N PHE A 39 -28.31 -8.95 6.07
CA PHE A 39 -28.67 -8.79 4.67
C PHE A 39 -29.95 -7.97 4.49
N GLU A 40 -31.00 -8.29 5.23
CA GLU A 40 -32.30 -7.58 5.16
C GLU A 40 -32.16 -6.11 5.55
N GLN A 41 -31.37 -5.80 6.57
CA GLN A 41 -31.07 -4.45 6.97
C GLN A 41 -30.37 -3.66 5.85
N ARG A 42 -29.39 -4.27 5.17
CA ARG A 42 -28.70 -3.64 4.04
C ARG A 42 -29.61 -3.49 2.83
N ALA A 43 -30.34 -4.52 2.46
CA ALA A 43 -31.30 -4.47 1.36
C ALA A 43 -32.35 -3.35 1.59
N ALA A 44 -32.86 -3.20 2.81
CA ALA A 44 -33.78 -2.13 3.14
C ALA A 44 -33.18 -0.73 2.96
N THR A 45 -31.86 -0.59 3.19
CA THR A 45 -31.15 0.69 3.10
C THR A 45 -30.70 1.01 1.67
N TRP A 46 -30.26 0.01 0.89
CA TRP A 46 -29.54 0.20 -0.38
C TRP A 46 -30.25 -0.40 -1.59
N ASN A 47 -31.46 -1.00 -1.44
CA ASN A 47 -32.20 -1.58 -2.57
C ASN A 47 -32.79 -0.48 -3.47
N GLN A 48 -31.94 0.10 -4.31
CA GLN A 48 -32.34 1.08 -5.31
C GLN A 48 -32.08 0.52 -6.70
N GLY A 49 -33.03 0.67 -7.60
CA GLY A 49 -32.91 0.18 -8.96
C GLY A 49 -32.76 -1.35 -9.04
N ASP A 50 -31.67 -1.83 -9.64
CA ASP A 50 -31.37 -3.23 -9.92
C ASP A 50 -30.28 -3.85 -9.04
N LEU A 51 -29.82 -3.16 -7.99
CA LEU A 51 -28.67 -3.57 -7.17
C LEU A 51 -28.85 -4.96 -6.50
N PHE A 52 -30.08 -5.37 -6.18
CA PHE A 52 -30.38 -6.66 -5.57
C PHE A 52 -31.17 -7.61 -6.50
N LYS A 53 -31.31 -7.26 -7.78
CA LYS A 53 -32.12 -8.03 -8.74
C LYS A 53 -31.65 -9.47 -8.92
N VAL A 54 -30.39 -9.77 -8.68
CA VAL A 54 -29.83 -11.14 -8.77
C VAL A 54 -30.57 -12.12 -7.86
N PHE A 55 -31.17 -11.68 -6.75
CA PHE A 55 -31.93 -12.53 -5.83
C PHE A 55 -33.29 -12.99 -6.39
N GLU A 56 -33.74 -12.43 -7.50
CA GLU A 56 -34.95 -12.88 -8.23
C GLU A 56 -34.67 -14.12 -9.10
N GLN A 57 -33.39 -14.46 -9.33
CA GLN A 57 -33.00 -15.61 -10.15
C GLN A 57 -33.19 -16.93 -9.39
N GLU A 58 -33.43 -17.99 -10.16
CA GLU A 58 -33.41 -19.35 -9.62
C GLU A 58 -31.98 -19.76 -9.27
N MET A 59 -31.79 -20.28 -8.07
CA MET A 59 -30.49 -20.73 -7.57
C MET A 59 -30.67 -21.79 -6.49
N SER A 60 -29.65 -22.62 -6.28
CA SER A 60 -29.62 -23.59 -5.18
C SER A 60 -29.62 -22.89 -3.82
N GLU A 61 -29.99 -23.61 -2.77
CA GLU A 61 -29.96 -23.09 -1.39
C GLU A 61 -28.56 -22.63 -0.97
N GLN A 62 -27.52 -23.41 -1.32
CA GLN A 62 -26.13 -23.02 -1.04
C GLN A 62 -25.68 -21.76 -1.78
N GLN A 63 -26.07 -21.62 -3.06
CA GLN A 63 -25.81 -20.37 -3.80
C GLN A 63 -26.50 -19.18 -3.16
N ARG A 64 -27.77 -19.34 -2.76
CA ARG A 64 -28.56 -18.30 -2.10
C ARG A 64 -27.95 -17.87 -0.78
N GLU A 65 -27.58 -18.83 0.09
CA GLU A 65 -26.91 -18.53 1.36
C GLU A 65 -25.56 -17.87 1.15
N ALA A 66 -24.74 -18.34 0.20
CA ALA A 66 -23.47 -17.74 -0.14
C ALA A 66 -23.64 -16.29 -0.65
N LEU A 67 -24.61 -16.07 -1.54
CA LEU A 67 -24.89 -14.75 -2.08
C LEU A 67 -25.42 -13.80 -0.98
N THR A 68 -26.30 -14.31 -0.10
CA THR A 68 -26.81 -13.58 1.05
C THR A 68 -25.66 -13.16 1.97
N PHE A 69 -24.73 -14.07 2.26
CA PHE A 69 -23.55 -13.75 3.06
C PHE A 69 -22.66 -12.69 2.41
N LEU A 70 -22.39 -12.80 1.11
CA LEU A 70 -21.60 -11.78 0.41
C LEU A 70 -22.30 -10.42 0.44
N TYR A 71 -23.58 -10.35 0.10
CA TYR A 71 -24.34 -9.10 0.09
C TYR A 71 -24.59 -8.52 1.48
N ALA A 72 -24.64 -9.35 2.52
CA ALA A 72 -24.73 -8.88 3.90
C ALA A 72 -23.49 -8.10 4.34
N TYR A 73 -22.30 -8.37 3.76
CA TYR A 73 -21.05 -7.85 4.27
C TYR A 73 -20.15 -7.17 3.25
N MET A 74 -20.33 -7.36 1.94
CA MET A 74 -19.44 -6.70 0.97
C MET A 74 -19.62 -5.18 0.98
N PRO A 75 -18.56 -4.41 0.66
CA PRO A 75 -18.64 -2.97 0.53
C PRO A 75 -19.70 -2.53 -0.48
N LEU A 76 -20.29 -1.36 -0.28
CA LEU A 76 -21.28 -0.80 -1.22
C LEU A 76 -20.70 -0.65 -2.64
N GLY A 77 -19.40 -0.31 -2.75
CA GLY A 77 -18.70 -0.27 -4.04
C GLY A 77 -18.76 -1.58 -4.81
N ASP A 78 -18.70 -2.73 -4.12
CA ASP A 78 -18.81 -4.03 -4.79
C ASP A 78 -20.25 -4.25 -5.31
N ILE A 79 -21.26 -3.89 -4.54
CA ILE A 79 -22.67 -4.00 -4.96
C ILE A 79 -22.99 -3.09 -6.18
N THR A 80 -22.41 -1.91 -6.24
CA THR A 80 -22.71 -0.92 -7.28
C THR A 80 -21.91 -1.09 -8.56
N ASP A 81 -20.68 -1.57 -8.45
CA ASP A 81 -19.70 -1.57 -9.54
C ASP A 81 -19.58 -2.94 -10.24
N TYR A 82 -20.09 -4.02 -9.61
CA TYR A 82 -20.10 -5.36 -10.18
C TYR A 82 -21.52 -5.92 -10.23
N SER A 83 -21.79 -6.76 -11.23
CA SER A 83 -23.13 -7.36 -11.36
C SER A 83 -23.34 -8.52 -10.40
N GLY A 84 -24.60 -8.84 -10.09
CA GLY A 84 -24.92 -9.99 -9.26
C GLY A 84 -24.49 -11.31 -9.88
N GLU A 85 -24.51 -11.41 -11.23
CA GLU A 85 -24.04 -12.57 -11.98
C GLU A 85 -22.54 -12.80 -11.80
N PHE A 86 -21.75 -11.72 -11.69
CA PHE A 86 -20.34 -11.80 -11.36
C PHE A 86 -20.12 -12.50 -10.01
N PHE A 87 -20.90 -12.17 -8.99
CA PHE A 87 -20.80 -12.85 -7.69
C PHE A 87 -21.29 -14.29 -7.74
N LEU A 88 -22.34 -14.60 -8.49
CA LEU A 88 -22.80 -15.98 -8.68
C LEU A 88 -21.73 -16.85 -9.37
N GLU A 89 -21.07 -16.36 -10.43
CA GLU A 89 -19.97 -17.09 -11.07
C GLU A 89 -18.86 -17.42 -10.05
N ASN A 90 -18.50 -16.44 -9.21
CA ASN A 90 -17.47 -16.64 -8.19
C ASN A 90 -17.91 -17.63 -7.10
N ILE A 91 -19.20 -17.63 -6.71
CA ILE A 91 -19.77 -18.60 -5.78
C ILE A 91 -19.70 -20.01 -6.39
N ASP A 92 -20.08 -20.17 -7.66
CA ASP A 92 -20.06 -21.45 -8.37
C ASP A 92 -18.65 -22.06 -8.38
N TYR A 93 -17.63 -21.27 -8.65
CA TYR A 93 -16.25 -21.75 -8.62
C TYR A 93 -15.75 -22.04 -7.20
N SER A 94 -16.25 -21.33 -6.19
CA SER A 94 -15.94 -21.62 -4.77
C SER A 94 -16.55 -22.95 -4.33
N LEU A 95 -17.81 -23.19 -4.68
CA LEU A 95 -18.50 -24.44 -4.37
C LEU A 95 -17.90 -25.62 -5.16
N LYS A 96 -17.54 -25.39 -6.43
CA LYS A 96 -16.86 -26.37 -7.27
C LYS A 96 -15.50 -26.77 -6.69
N ALA A 97 -14.70 -25.80 -6.24
CA ALA A 97 -13.43 -26.08 -5.57
C ALA A 97 -13.64 -26.87 -4.26
N LYS A 98 -14.67 -26.54 -3.48
CA LYS A 98 -15.05 -27.28 -2.26
C LYS A 98 -15.43 -28.74 -2.57
N GLU A 99 -16.07 -29.00 -3.69
CA GLU A 99 -16.48 -30.35 -4.10
C GLU A 99 -15.33 -31.17 -4.71
N GLU A 100 -14.54 -30.57 -5.60
CA GLU A 100 -13.55 -31.25 -6.43
C GLU A 100 -12.16 -31.35 -5.80
N MET A 101 -11.74 -30.43 -4.89
CA MET A 101 -10.43 -30.51 -4.28
C MET A 101 -10.37 -31.49 -3.10
N PRO A 102 -9.26 -32.22 -2.93
CA PRO A 102 -9.10 -33.23 -1.88
C PRO A 102 -9.37 -32.71 -0.47
N TRP A 103 -9.03 -31.46 -0.21
CA TRP A 103 -9.19 -30.79 1.09
C TRP A 103 -10.55 -30.12 1.28
N GLY A 104 -11.38 -30.01 0.24
CA GLY A 104 -12.60 -29.20 0.29
C GLY A 104 -13.57 -29.59 1.40
N LYS A 105 -13.66 -30.90 1.74
CA LYS A 105 -14.47 -31.39 2.85
C LYS A 105 -13.80 -31.32 4.22
N LEU A 106 -12.49 -31.06 4.25
CA LEU A 106 -11.70 -30.92 5.48
C LEU A 106 -11.69 -29.49 6.00
N ILE A 107 -11.97 -28.52 5.11
CA ILE A 107 -12.04 -27.11 5.49
C ILE A 107 -13.29 -26.84 6.32
N PRO A 108 -13.15 -26.32 7.56
CA PRO A 108 -14.30 -25.99 8.39
C PRO A 108 -15.16 -24.88 7.75
N GLU A 109 -16.46 -24.87 8.04
CA GLU A 109 -17.39 -23.88 7.46
C GLU A 109 -17.00 -22.43 7.70
N ARG A 110 -16.50 -22.11 8.90
CA ARG A 110 -16.05 -20.75 9.23
C ARG A 110 -14.89 -20.32 8.35
N GLU A 111 -13.86 -21.16 8.20
CA GLU A 111 -12.68 -20.89 7.37
C GLU A 111 -13.08 -20.81 5.88
N PHE A 112 -13.97 -21.66 5.42
CA PHE A 112 -14.49 -21.58 4.05
C PHE A 112 -15.24 -20.25 3.83
N ARG A 113 -16.16 -19.92 4.72
CA ARG A 113 -17.03 -18.75 4.59
C ARG A 113 -16.27 -17.43 4.63
N HIS A 114 -15.25 -17.30 5.49
CA HIS A 114 -14.53 -16.05 5.67
C HIS A 114 -13.25 -15.94 4.84
N PHE A 115 -12.65 -17.07 4.42
CA PHE A 115 -11.33 -17.07 3.80
C PHE A 115 -11.22 -17.78 2.45
N VAL A 116 -12.32 -18.35 1.94
CA VAL A 116 -12.42 -18.94 0.59
C VAL A 116 -13.50 -18.24 -0.23
N LEU A 117 -14.72 -18.19 0.30
CA LEU A 117 -15.89 -17.66 -0.39
C LEU A 117 -15.75 -16.20 -0.83
N PRO A 118 -15.26 -15.26 0.01
CA PRO A 118 -15.12 -13.88 -0.39
C PRO A 118 -14.15 -13.71 -1.55
N ILE A 119 -14.53 -12.90 -2.53
CA ILE A 119 -13.70 -12.57 -3.69
C ILE A 119 -12.67 -11.52 -3.25
N ARG A 120 -13.17 -10.43 -2.63
CA ARG A 120 -12.33 -9.34 -2.14
C ARG A 120 -11.40 -9.81 -1.03
N VAL A 121 -10.13 -9.44 -1.19
CA VAL A 121 -9.06 -9.72 -0.21
C VAL A 121 -8.84 -8.50 0.67
N ASN A 122 -8.69 -7.32 0.06
CA ASN A 122 -8.50 -6.04 0.75
C ASN A 122 -9.14 -4.90 -0.08
N ASN A 123 -8.34 -4.03 -0.70
CA ASN A 123 -8.79 -2.85 -1.44
C ASN A 123 -8.54 -2.95 -2.95
N GLU A 124 -8.23 -4.12 -3.47
CA GLU A 124 -8.01 -4.38 -4.89
C GLU A 124 -9.27 -4.16 -5.73
N ASN A 125 -9.08 -3.88 -7.02
CA ASN A 125 -10.15 -3.99 -7.99
C ASN A 125 -10.46 -5.47 -8.24
N LEU A 126 -11.75 -5.81 -8.41
CA LEU A 126 -12.18 -7.20 -8.64
C LEU A 126 -12.22 -7.52 -10.13
N ASP A 127 -12.05 -8.81 -10.45
CA ASP A 127 -12.15 -9.37 -11.79
C ASP A 127 -12.54 -10.85 -11.77
N HIS A 128 -12.57 -11.50 -12.94
CA HIS A 128 -12.92 -12.92 -13.08
C HIS A 128 -11.76 -13.89 -12.77
N SER A 129 -10.79 -13.47 -11.95
CA SER A 129 -9.59 -14.26 -11.62
C SER A 129 -9.89 -15.61 -11.03
N ARG A 130 -10.92 -15.75 -10.19
CA ARG A 130 -11.26 -17.02 -9.54
C ARG A 130 -11.49 -18.15 -10.56
N LYS A 131 -12.25 -17.88 -11.61
CA LYS A 131 -12.50 -18.82 -12.70
C LYS A 131 -11.22 -19.16 -13.45
N VAL A 132 -10.46 -18.14 -13.86
CA VAL A 132 -9.23 -18.31 -14.63
C VAL A 132 -8.22 -19.13 -13.84
N PHE A 133 -8.00 -18.75 -12.57
CA PHE A 133 -7.00 -19.40 -11.72
C PHE A 133 -7.42 -20.84 -11.34
N TYR A 134 -8.71 -21.07 -11.09
CA TYR A 134 -9.20 -22.43 -10.87
C TYR A 134 -8.86 -23.34 -12.05
N GLU A 135 -9.16 -22.91 -13.28
CA GLU A 135 -8.92 -23.73 -14.47
C GLU A 135 -7.42 -23.97 -14.73
N GLU A 136 -6.53 -23.02 -14.39
CA GLU A 136 -5.09 -23.21 -14.52
C GLU A 136 -4.49 -24.06 -13.39
N LEU A 137 -5.01 -23.98 -12.16
CA LEU A 137 -4.40 -24.59 -10.98
C LEU A 137 -4.96 -25.97 -10.61
N LYS A 138 -6.24 -26.25 -10.88
CA LYS A 138 -6.92 -27.46 -10.39
C LYS A 138 -6.17 -28.77 -10.66
N ASP A 139 -5.68 -28.95 -11.89
CA ASP A 139 -4.95 -30.15 -12.28
C ASP A 139 -3.52 -30.20 -11.73
N ARG A 140 -2.94 -29.03 -11.43
CA ARG A 140 -1.60 -28.90 -10.89
C ARG A 140 -1.55 -29.27 -9.41
N VAL A 141 -2.63 -29.04 -8.65
CA VAL A 141 -2.62 -29.20 -7.19
C VAL A 141 -3.44 -30.38 -6.67
N LYS A 142 -4.41 -30.91 -7.43
CA LYS A 142 -5.37 -31.93 -6.97
C LYS A 142 -4.76 -33.24 -6.42
N ASN A 143 -3.51 -33.54 -6.76
CA ASN A 143 -2.81 -34.75 -6.29
C ASN A 143 -1.79 -34.47 -5.18
N LEU A 144 -1.73 -33.24 -4.68
CA LEU A 144 -0.82 -32.82 -3.64
C LEU A 144 -1.48 -32.86 -2.26
N SER A 145 -0.67 -32.89 -1.21
CA SER A 145 -1.14 -32.56 0.14
C SER A 145 -1.55 -31.08 0.18
N LEU A 146 -2.37 -30.70 1.17
CA LEU A 146 -2.74 -29.28 1.33
C LEU A 146 -1.52 -28.38 1.54
N HIS A 147 -0.56 -28.86 2.34
CA HIS A 147 0.72 -28.18 2.57
C HIS A 147 1.49 -27.94 1.26
N ASP A 148 1.65 -29.00 0.45
CA ASP A 148 2.41 -28.92 -0.80
C ASP A 148 1.65 -28.10 -1.86
N ALA A 149 0.32 -28.15 -1.83
CA ALA A 149 -0.51 -27.33 -2.71
C ALA A 149 -0.35 -25.84 -2.44
N VAL A 150 -0.21 -25.41 -1.18
CA VAL A 150 0.08 -24.00 -0.84
C VAL A 150 1.41 -23.55 -1.43
N LEU A 151 2.47 -24.36 -1.26
CA LEU A 151 3.78 -24.07 -1.86
C LEU A 151 3.72 -24.02 -3.38
N GLU A 152 3.03 -24.97 -4.00
CA GLU A 152 2.90 -25.07 -5.47
C GLU A 152 2.14 -23.88 -6.07
N VAL A 153 1.08 -23.42 -5.41
CA VAL A 153 0.34 -22.21 -5.84
C VAL A 153 1.25 -20.99 -5.79
N ASN A 154 2.11 -20.86 -4.77
CA ASN A 154 3.05 -19.73 -4.69
C ASN A 154 4.12 -19.78 -5.79
N HIS A 155 4.63 -20.94 -6.12
CA HIS A 155 5.49 -21.14 -7.29
C HIS A 155 4.81 -20.73 -8.59
N TRP A 156 3.55 -21.12 -8.78
CA TRP A 156 2.75 -20.67 -9.93
C TRP A 156 2.57 -19.14 -9.95
N CYS A 157 2.39 -18.52 -8.78
CA CYS A 157 2.32 -17.05 -8.69
C CYS A 157 3.64 -16.39 -9.15
N HIS A 158 4.78 -16.95 -8.78
CA HIS A 158 6.09 -16.45 -9.21
C HIS A 158 6.33 -16.59 -10.72
N GLU A 159 5.77 -17.62 -11.37
CA GLU A 159 5.78 -17.73 -12.84
C GLU A 159 5.09 -16.54 -13.53
N LYS A 160 4.19 -15.83 -12.83
CA LYS A 160 3.34 -14.79 -13.39
C LYS A 160 3.76 -13.37 -13.01
N VAL A 161 4.11 -13.15 -11.76
CA VAL A 161 4.30 -11.81 -11.18
C VAL A 161 5.60 -11.74 -10.38
N VAL A 162 6.27 -10.59 -10.47
CA VAL A 162 7.45 -10.26 -9.67
C VAL A 162 7.27 -8.85 -9.07
N TYR A 163 7.87 -8.64 -7.91
CA TYR A 163 7.81 -7.38 -7.19
C TYR A 163 8.29 -6.19 -8.02
N THR A 164 7.51 -5.13 -8.02
CA THR A 164 7.92 -3.82 -8.55
C THR A 164 7.14 -2.73 -7.81
N PRO A 165 7.81 -1.73 -7.24
CA PRO A 165 7.14 -0.62 -6.56
C PRO A 165 6.26 0.16 -7.55
N SER A 166 5.12 0.66 -7.05
CA SER A 166 4.15 1.42 -7.84
C SER A 166 3.26 2.27 -6.91
N ASP A 167 2.31 3.02 -7.48
CA ASP A 167 1.36 3.83 -6.72
C ASP A 167 0.46 3.03 -5.75
N ALA A 168 -0.23 3.73 -4.86
CA ALA A 168 -0.99 3.13 -3.76
C ALA A 168 -2.26 2.37 -4.20
N ARG A 169 -2.79 2.59 -5.41
CA ARG A 169 -3.95 1.84 -5.91
C ARG A 169 -3.60 0.36 -6.09
N THR A 170 -4.44 -0.54 -5.66
CA THR A 170 -4.22 -1.99 -5.82
C THR A 170 -4.94 -2.49 -7.07
N SER A 171 -4.19 -2.98 -8.05
CA SER A 171 -4.72 -3.57 -9.28
C SER A 171 -5.42 -4.90 -9.00
N SER A 172 -6.31 -5.30 -9.91
CA SER A 172 -6.93 -6.62 -9.85
C SER A 172 -5.93 -7.75 -10.09
N PRO A 173 -6.23 -8.99 -9.62
CA PRO A 173 -5.33 -10.13 -9.82
C PRO A 173 -4.97 -10.42 -11.29
N LEU A 174 -5.93 -10.34 -12.22
CA LEU A 174 -5.66 -10.53 -13.64
C LEU A 174 -4.86 -9.38 -14.26
N ALA A 175 -5.05 -8.16 -13.78
CA ALA A 175 -4.23 -7.02 -14.21
C ALA A 175 -2.78 -7.20 -13.76
N SER A 176 -2.54 -7.72 -12.56
CA SER A 176 -1.19 -8.05 -12.08
C SER A 176 -0.53 -9.12 -12.97
N VAL A 177 -1.25 -10.18 -13.33
CA VAL A 177 -0.78 -11.20 -14.27
C VAL A 177 -0.50 -10.60 -15.66
N LYS A 178 -1.42 -9.78 -16.20
CA LYS A 178 -1.28 -9.14 -17.50
C LYS A 178 -0.02 -8.28 -17.59
N THR A 179 0.33 -7.61 -16.50
CA THR A 179 1.50 -6.72 -16.44
C THR A 179 2.78 -7.41 -15.99
N ALA A 180 2.69 -8.60 -15.43
CA ALA A 180 3.77 -9.38 -14.80
C ALA A 180 4.50 -8.62 -13.67
N TYR A 181 3.86 -7.60 -13.08
CA TYR A 181 4.38 -6.78 -11.99
C TYR A 181 3.34 -6.58 -10.90
N GLY A 182 3.80 -6.52 -9.65
CA GLY A 182 3.02 -6.10 -8.50
C GLY A 182 3.90 -5.56 -7.38
N ARG A 183 3.42 -4.57 -6.61
CA ARG A 183 3.99 -4.30 -5.29
C ARG A 183 3.44 -5.34 -4.29
N CYS A 184 3.91 -5.36 -3.06
CA CYS A 184 3.48 -6.33 -2.04
C CYS A 184 1.94 -6.40 -1.85
N GLY A 185 1.23 -5.27 -2.03
CA GLY A 185 -0.24 -5.23 -2.01
C GLY A 185 -0.88 -6.03 -3.14
N GLU A 186 -0.41 -5.90 -4.38
CA GLU A 186 -0.88 -6.69 -5.52
C GLU A 186 -0.46 -8.15 -5.42
N GLU A 187 0.81 -8.42 -5.09
CA GLU A 187 1.31 -9.80 -4.98
C GLU A 187 0.54 -10.61 -3.94
N SER A 188 0.27 -10.01 -2.77
CA SER A 188 -0.48 -10.68 -1.71
C SER A 188 -1.96 -10.87 -2.06
N THR A 189 -2.63 -9.89 -2.68
CA THR A 189 -4.02 -10.08 -3.14
C THR A 189 -4.11 -11.10 -4.25
N PHE A 190 -3.17 -11.13 -5.18
CA PHE A 190 -3.07 -12.13 -6.25
C PHE A 190 -2.86 -13.54 -5.69
N THR A 191 -1.89 -13.72 -4.77
CA THR A 191 -1.60 -15.03 -4.16
C THR A 191 -2.79 -15.54 -3.33
N VAL A 192 -3.46 -14.68 -2.56
CA VAL A 192 -4.69 -15.04 -1.84
C VAL A 192 -5.80 -15.44 -2.80
N ALA A 193 -6.01 -14.68 -3.90
CA ALA A 193 -7.00 -15.02 -4.91
C ALA A 193 -6.71 -16.39 -5.58
N ALA A 194 -5.43 -16.68 -5.85
CA ALA A 194 -5.00 -17.98 -6.40
C ALA A 194 -5.26 -19.13 -5.43
N LEU A 195 -4.90 -19.02 -4.17
CA LEU A 195 -5.17 -20.01 -3.13
C LEU A 195 -6.67 -20.24 -2.95
N ARG A 196 -7.47 -19.17 -2.83
CA ARG A 196 -8.92 -19.25 -2.69
C ARG A 196 -9.59 -19.88 -3.91
N SER A 197 -9.04 -19.72 -5.12
CA SER A 197 -9.60 -20.31 -6.34
C SER A 197 -9.64 -21.84 -6.32
N VAL A 198 -8.69 -22.45 -5.63
CA VAL A 198 -8.64 -23.92 -5.43
C VAL A 198 -9.12 -24.33 -4.04
N GLY A 199 -9.90 -23.50 -3.37
CA GLY A 199 -10.57 -23.82 -2.10
C GLY A 199 -9.66 -23.83 -0.88
N ILE A 200 -8.47 -23.22 -0.93
CA ILE A 200 -7.55 -23.09 0.20
C ILE A 200 -7.85 -21.79 0.94
N PRO A 201 -8.22 -21.85 2.24
CA PRO A 201 -8.41 -20.63 3.01
C PRO A 201 -7.12 -19.83 3.10
N ALA A 202 -7.20 -18.56 2.69
CA ALA A 202 -6.06 -17.68 2.67
C ALA A 202 -6.48 -16.25 3.03
N ARG A 203 -5.54 -15.50 3.62
CA ARG A 203 -5.73 -14.11 4.06
C ARG A 203 -4.47 -13.30 3.82
N GLN A 204 -4.65 -12.01 3.51
CA GLN A 204 -3.56 -11.05 3.46
C GLN A 204 -3.18 -10.67 4.88
N VAL A 205 -1.90 -10.69 5.17
CA VAL A 205 -1.31 -10.09 6.37
C VAL A 205 -0.70 -8.76 6.00
N TYR A 206 -0.93 -7.77 6.82
CA TYR A 206 -0.42 -6.43 6.61
C TYR A 206 0.22 -5.88 7.88
N THR A 207 1.47 -5.42 7.76
CA THR A 207 2.08 -4.52 8.74
C THR A 207 2.00 -3.11 8.16
N PRO A 208 1.15 -2.24 8.73
CA PRO A 208 0.91 -0.91 8.16
C PRO A 208 2.17 -0.06 8.11
N ARG A 209 3.02 -0.21 9.13
CA ARG A 209 4.31 0.46 9.25
C ARG A 209 5.27 -0.37 10.10
N TRP A 210 6.51 -0.52 9.62
CA TRP A 210 7.59 -1.04 10.44
C TRP A 210 7.98 -0.02 11.52
N ALA A 211 8.30 -0.48 12.73
CA ALA A 211 8.80 0.41 13.77
C ALA A 211 10.28 0.74 13.61
N HIS A 212 11.07 -0.19 13.09
CA HIS A 212 12.53 -0.11 13.01
C HIS A 212 13.06 0.51 11.70
N THR A 213 12.21 0.69 10.71
CA THR A 213 12.55 1.26 9.40
C THR A 213 11.34 1.93 8.76
N ASP A 214 11.57 2.85 7.82
CA ASP A 214 10.49 3.54 7.12
C ASP A 214 10.04 2.70 5.94
N ASP A 215 8.96 1.96 6.13
CA ASP A 215 8.29 1.15 5.11
C ASP A 215 7.07 0.44 5.72
N ASN A 216 6.35 -0.30 4.88
CA ASN A 216 5.29 -1.24 5.23
C ASN A 216 5.51 -2.57 4.49
N HIS A 217 4.71 -3.58 4.78
CA HIS A 217 4.75 -4.82 4.01
C HIS A 217 3.43 -5.58 4.09
N ALA A 218 3.14 -6.35 3.03
CA ALA A 218 2.01 -7.26 2.97
C ALA A 218 2.48 -8.63 2.44
N TRP A 219 1.96 -9.68 3.05
CA TRP A 219 2.22 -11.08 2.66
C TRP A 219 0.97 -11.92 2.87
N VAL A 220 1.09 -13.23 2.89
CA VAL A 220 -0.03 -14.16 2.91
C VAL A 220 0.07 -15.14 4.06
N GLU A 221 -1.07 -15.45 4.68
CA GLU A 221 -1.24 -16.67 5.47
C GLU A 221 -2.22 -17.61 4.77
N ALA A 222 -1.89 -18.90 4.76
CA ALA A 222 -2.73 -19.99 4.30
C ALA A 222 -3.04 -20.97 5.44
N TRP A 223 -4.28 -21.44 5.51
CA TRP A 223 -4.71 -22.41 6.50
C TRP A 223 -4.40 -23.83 6.03
N VAL A 224 -3.65 -24.59 6.82
CA VAL A 224 -3.30 -25.98 6.56
C VAL A 224 -3.58 -26.78 7.83
N ASP A 225 -4.50 -27.72 7.74
CA ASP A 225 -4.81 -28.72 8.79
C ASP A 225 -4.96 -28.14 10.21
N GLY A 226 -5.66 -27.01 10.34
CA GLY A 226 -5.95 -26.37 11.62
C GLY A 226 -5.00 -25.24 12.02
N THR A 227 -3.98 -24.96 11.23
CA THR A 227 -2.96 -23.97 11.54
C THR A 227 -2.79 -22.96 10.40
N TRP A 228 -2.60 -21.68 10.74
CA TRP A 228 -2.23 -20.65 9.79
C TRP A 228 -0.70 -20.61 9.62
N TYR A 229 -0.24 -20.73 8.37
CA TYR A 229 1.16 -20.63 7.99
C TYR A 229 1.35 -19.45 7.06
N PHE A 230 2.43 -18.69 7.25
CA PHE A 230 2.74 -17.58 6.37
C PHE A 230 3.70 -17.97 5.23
N LEU A 231 3.64 -17.18 4.17
CA LEU A 231 4.52 -17.26 2.98
C LEU A 231 4.66 -15.87 2.35
N GLY A 232 5.81 -15.59 1.74
CA GLY A 232 6.01 -14.44 0.88
C GLY A 232 5.18 -14.59 -0.39
N ALA A 233 4.38 -13.58 -0.74
CA ALA A 233 3.55 -13.61 -1.92
C ALA A 233 4.38 -13.51 -3.20
N CYS A 234 4.20 -14.40 -4.15
CA CYS A 234 5.01 -14.51 -5.36
C CYS A 234 6.52 -14.73 -5.08
N GLU A 235 6.88 -15.03 -3.86
CA GLU A 235 8.26 -15.27 -3.40
C GLU A 235 8.33 -16.67 -2.77
N PRO A 236 8.27 -17.76 -3.56
CA PRO A 236 8.20 -19.11 -3.03
C PRO A 236 9.48 -19.51 -2.31
N GLU A 237 9.31 -20.06 -1.12
CA GLU A 237 10.35 -20.62 -0.30
C GLU A 237 10.17 -22.16 -0.18
N PRO A 238 11.21 -22.91 0.16
CA PRO A 238 11.12 -24.37 0.21
C PRO A 238 10.19 -24.89 1.31
N VAL A 239 9.90 -24.10 2.31
CA VAL A 239 9.02 -24.43 3.45
C VAL A 239 8.13 -23.24 3.81
N LEU A 240 6.98 -23.51 4.43
CA LEU A 240 6.13 -22.46 5.00
C LEU A 240 6.77 -21.82 6.23
N ASN A 241 6.28 -20.67 6.65
CA ASN A 241 6.82 -19.81 7.71
C ASN A 241 8.22 -19.30 7.41
N LEU A 242 8.59 -19.25 6.15
CA LEU A 242 9.84 -18.68 5.67
C LEU A 242 9.59 -17.59 4.65
N GLY A 243 10.29 -16.49 4.80
CA GLY A 243 10.35 -15.37 3.90
C GLY A 243 11.48 -14.44 4.30
N TRP A 244 11.91 -13.56 3.41
CA TRP A 244 12.97 -12.59 3.73
C TRP A 244 12.63 -11.71 4.93
N PHE A 245 11.34 -11.55 5.20
CA PHE A 245 10.80 -10.67 6.25
C PHE A 245 10.70 -11.34 7.64
N ASN A 246 11.20 -12.57 7.85
CA ASN A 246 11.17 -13.19 9.18
C ASN A 246 11.80 -12.29 10.27
N ALA A 247 12.99 -11.76 10.03
CA ALA A 247 13.65 -10.88 10.98
C ALA A 247 12.93 -9.53 11.16
N PRO A 248 12.53 -8.80 10.10
CA PRO A 248 11.65 -7.64 10.23
C PRO A 248 10.34 -7.91 10.97
N ALA A 249 9.67 -9.02 10.67
CA ALA A 249 8.42 -9.39 11.31
C ALA A 249 8.59 -9.69 12.80
N TYR A 250 9.69 -10.31 13.21
CA TYR A 250 10.01 -10.57 14.62
C TYR A 250 10.08 -9.30 15.47
N ARG A 251 10.41 -8.16 14.87
CA ARG A 251 10.44 -6.84 15.52
C ARG A 251 9.33 -5.89 15.04
N GLY A 252 8.24 -6.46 14.55
CA GLY A 252 7.04 -5.70 14.22
C GLY A 252 6.29 -5.24 15.45
N MET A 253 5.59 -4.10 15.33
CA MET A 253 4.66 -3.62 16.38
C MET A 253 3.26 -4.16 16.18
N LEU A 254 2.79 -4.27 14.94
CA LEU A 254 1.46 -4.77 14.62
C LEU A 254 1.46 -5.52 13.29
N MET A 255 0.81 -6.68 13.28
CA MET A 255 0.37 -7.40 12.10
C MET A 255 -1.13 -7.66 12.23
N HIS A 256 -1.86 -7.33 11.19
CA HIS A 256 -3.30 -7.50 11.18
C HIS A 256 -3.79 -8.06 9.84
N THR A 257 -5.02 -8.53 9.85
CA THR A 257 -5.76 -8.86 8.63
C THR A 257 -7.21 -8.36 8.73
N LYS A 258 -7.77 -7.99 7.59
CA LYS A 258 -9.18 -7.64 7.46
C LYS A 258 -9.94 -8.89 7.01
N VAL A 259 -10.70 -9.48 7.92
CA VAL A 259 -11.53 -10.64 7.66
C VAL A 259 -12.89 -10.18 7.16
N PHE A 260 -13.32 -10.71 6.04
CA PHE A 260 -14.62 -10.36 5.44
C PHE A 260 -15.79 -10.68 6.39
N GLY A 261 -16.66 -9.71 6.61
CA GLY A 261 -17.87 -9.83 7.40
C GLY A 261 -17.66 -9.85 8.92
N ARG A 262 -18.67 -10.37 9.62
CA ARG A 262 -18.63 -10.58 11.07
C ARG A 262 -17.87 -11.85 11.39
N TYR A 263 -16.62 -11.73 11.73
CA TYR A 263 -15.78 -12.83 12.16
C TYR A 263 -15.70 -12.95 13.66
N ASN A 264 -15.81 -14.15 14.20
CA ASN A 264 -15.80 -14.46 15.63
C ASN A 264 -14.75 -15.54 15.97
N GLY A 265 -13.59 -15.50 15.29
CA GLY A 265 -12.46 -16.39 15.58
C GLY A 265 -11.78 -16.09 16.91
N PRO A 266 -10.70 -16.84 17.22
CA PRO A 266 -10.01 -16.75 18.51
C PRO A 266 -9.08 -15.54 18.63
N GLU A 267 -8.79 -14.83 17.54
CA GLU A 267 -7.84 -13.73 17.51
C GLU A 267 -8.40 -12.46 18.17
N GLU A 268 -7.53 -11.58 18.64
CA GLU A 268 -7.93 -10.28 19.19
C GLU A 268 -8.60 -9.42 18.11
N ILE A 269 -9.85 -9.04 18.32
CA ILE A 269 -10.58 -8.12 17.46
C ILE A 269 -10.17 -6.69 17.81
N MET A 270 -9.57 -5.99 16.85
CA MET A 270 -9.21 -4.58 17.01
C MET A 270 -10.34 -3.65 16.60
N HIS A 271 -11.00 -3.96 15.50
CA HIS A 271 -12.11 -3.20 14.97
C HIS A 271 -13.09 -4.11 14.23
N GLN A 272 -14.36 -3.77 14.28
CA GLN A 272 -15.40 -4.42 13.52
C GLN A 272 -16.37 -3.38 12.96
N ASN A 273 -16.63 -3.47 11.67
CA ASN A 273 -17.66 -2.68 11.00
C ASN A 273 -18.56 -3.60 10.17
N PRO A 274 -19.60 -3.08 9.50
CA PRO A 274 -20.49 -3.93 8.71
C PRO A 274 -19.81 -4.69 7.56
N ASN A 275 -18.61 -4.29 7.11
CA ASN A 275 -17.95 -4.91 5.95
C ASN A 275 -16.89 -5.94 6.35
N PHE A 276 -16.19 -5.72 7.46
CA PHE A 276 -15.08 -6.57 7.89
C PHE A 276 -14.84 -6.54 9.40
N THR A 277 -14.13 -7.56 9.86
CA THR A 277 -13.55 -7.63 11.21
C THR A 277 -12.03 -7.56 11.06
N GLU A 278 -11.41 -6.58 11.71
CA GLU A 278 -9.96 -6.43 11.74
C GLU A 278 -9.41 -7.16 12.97
N ILE A 279 -8.57 -8.15 12.72
CA ILE A 279 -7.98 -9.00 13.77
C ILE A 279 -6.48 -8.75 13.89
N ASN A 280 -6.00 -8.80 15.12
CA ASN A 280 -4.60 -8.68 15.46
C ASN A 280 -3.95 -10.06 15.51
N ILE A 281 -2.91 -10.24 14.73
CA ILE A 281 -2.17 -11.50 14.61
C ILE A 281 -0.68 -11.35 14.91
N ILE A 282 -0.29 -10.27 15.61
CA ILE A 282 1.12 -9.98 15.95
C ILE A 282 1.80 -11.15 16.66
N SER A 283 1.06 -11.88 17.51
CA SER A 283 1.61 -13.02 18.26
C SER A 283 2.10 -14.19 17.39
N ASN A 284 1.68 -14.26 16.12
CA ASN A 284 2.18 -15.26 15.17
C ASN A 284 3.61 -14.95 14.71
N TYR A 285 4.09 -13.72 14.88
CA TYR A 285 5.32 -13.20 14.26
C TYR A 285 6.34 -12.71 15.28
N ALA A 286 5.90 -12.02 16.32
CA ALA A 286 6.78 -11.29 17.23
C ALA A 286 6.46 -11.57 18.70
N PRO A 287 7.45 -11.49 19.61
CA PRO A 287 7.19 -11.40 21.05
C PRO A 287 6.31 -10.17 21.32
N SER A 288 5.11 -10.40 21.85
CA SER A 288 4.11 -9.35 22.09
C SER A 288 3.76 -9.21 23.55
N ALA A 289 3.13 -8.09 23.88
CA ALA A 289 2.57 -7.80 25.20
C ALA A 289 1.26 -7.03 25.03
N SER A 290 0.33 -7.18 25.98
CA SER A 290 -0.89 -6.39 26.04
C SER A 290 -0.73 -5.26 27.04
N ALA A 291 -1.26 -4.08 26.72
CA ALA A 291 -1.27 -2.94 27.61
C ALA A 291 -2.61 -2.20 27.56
N THR A 292 -3.04 -1.68 28.71
CA THR A 292 -4.27 -0.91 28.87
C THR A 292 -3.98 0.59 28.76
N VAL A 293 -4.88 1.33 28.12
CA VAL A 293 -4.86 2.79 28.07
C VAL A 293 -6.13 3.30 28.76
N GLN A 294 -5.95 4.14 29.77
CA GLN A 294 -7.04 4.86 30.42
C GLN A 294 -7.05 6.32 29.96
N ILE A 295 -8.19 6.78 29.48
CA ILE A 295 -8.39 8.16 29.07
C ILE A 295 -9.18 8.87 30.17
N VAL A 296 -8.64 10.02 30.60
CA VAL A 296 -9.28 10.89 31.59
C VAL A 296 -9.36 12.34 31.07
N ASP A 297 -10.34 13.08 31.57
CA ASP A 297 -10.48 14.51 31.30
C ASP A 297 -9.46 15.34 32.10
N ALA A 298 -9.52 16.66 31.97
CA ALA A 298 -8.66 17.60 32.70
C ALA A 298 -8.84 17.51 34.24
N ALA A 299 -9.98 17.04 34.71
CA ALA A 299 -10.28 16.85 36.14
C ALA A 299 -9.89 15.43 36.65
N GLY A 300 -9.42 14.55 35.78
CA GLY A 300 -9.05 13.16 36.10
C GLY A 300 -10.22 12.18 36.09
N GLN A 301 -11.39 12.56 35.52
CA GLN A 301 -12.53 11.67 35.40
C GLN A 301 -12.41 10.80 34.13
N PRO A 302 -12.79 9.51 34.16
CA PRO A 302 -12.79 8.64 33.01
C PRO A 302 -13.63 9.19 31.85
N VAL A 303 -13.14 9.07 30.62
CA VAL A 303 -13.83 9.51 29.40
C VAL A 303 -14.23 8.29 28.58
N ALA A 304 -15.52 8.00 28.51
CA ALA A 304 -16.09 6.95 27.68
C ALA A 304 -16.17 7.39 26.20
N ASP A 305 -16.15 6.40 25.27
CA ASP A 305 -16.22 6.63 23.83
C ASP A 305 -15.16 7.62 23.29
N ALA A 306 -14.04 7.81 23.98
CA ALA A 306 -12.91 8.54 23.45
C ALA A 306 -12.27 7.75 22.32
N LYS A 307 -11.93 8.42 21.22
CA LYS A 307 -11.14 7.84 20.14
C LYS A 307 -9.69 7.71 20.62
N VAL A 308 -9.14 6.51 20.56
CA VAL A 308 -7.75 6.21 20.91
C VAL A 308 -7.04 5.65 19.71
N GLU A 309 -6.01 6.35 19.25
CA GLU A 309 -5.19 6.00 18.10
C GLU A 309 -3.80 5.56 18.60
N PHE A 310 -3.44 4.31 18.29
CA PHE A 310 -2.10 3.78 18.53
C PHE A 310 -1.25 4.05 17.30
N LYS A 311 -0.12 4.73 17.47
CA LYS A 311 0.66 5.27 16.38
C LYS A 311 2.11 4.80 16.43
N VAL A 312 2.63 4.38 15.29
CA VAL A 312 4.04 4.00 15.08
C VAL A 312 4.75 5.13 14.33
N TYR A 313 5.95 5.49 14.76
CA TYR A 313 6.77 6.43 14.00
C TYR A 313 7.29 5.78 12.72
N ASN A 314 7.01 6.43 11.58
CA ASN A 314 7.45 5.96 10.27
C ASN A 314 7.31 7.11 9.26
N TYR A 315 8.28 7.34 8.41
CA TYR A 315 8.33 8.48 7.47
C TYR A 315 8.10 9.85 8.16
N ALA A 316 8.79 10.08 9.25
CA ALA A 316 8.64 11.28 10.07
C ALA A 316 7.17 11.63 10.42
N GLU A 317 6.34 10.62 10.55
CA GLU A 317 4.95 10.70 10.94
C GLU A 317 4.67 9.70 12.09
N PHE A 318 3.80 10.04 13.01
CA PHE A 318 3.18 9.07 13.89
C PHE A 318 1.93 8.51 13.22
N TYR A 319 2.14 7.45 12.42
CA TYR A 319 1.10 6.79 11.64
C TYR A 319 0.18 5.94 12.52
N THR A 320 -1.13 6.10 12.39
CA THR A 320 -2.13 5.32 13.14
C THR A 320 -2.19 3.88 12.63
N VAL A 321 -1.78 2.92 13.46
CA VAL A 321 -1.81 1.49 13.13
C VAL A 321 -3.04 0.78 13.70
N ALA A 322 -3.64 1.31 14.76
CA ALA A 322 -4.90 0.83 15.33
C ALA A 322 -5.71 1.98 15.91
N THR A 323 -7.03 1.91 15.76
CA THR A 323 -7.98 2.86 16.34
C THR A 323 -8.98 2.08 17.18
N LYS A 324 -9.14 2.47 18.44
CA LYS A 324 -10.09 1.88 19.38
C LYS A 324 -10.93 2.97 20.06
N LYS A 325 -11.95 2.58 20.79
CA LYS A 325 -12.75 3.45 21.65
C LYS A 325 -12.64 2.99 23.08
N THR A 326 -12.74 3.92 23.99
CA THR A 326 -12.81 3.61 25.42
C THR A 326 -14.19 3.11 25.84
N ASP A 327 -14.20 2.22 26.81
CA ASP A 327 -15.40 1.74 27.52
C ASP A 327 -15.94 2.79 28.53
N ALA A 328 -16.92 2.39 29.32
CA ALA A 328 -17.55 3.25 30.36
C ALA A 328 -16.56 3.70 31.46
N GLU A 329 -15.53 2.92 31.70
CA GLU A 329 -14.45 3.20 32.68
C GLU A 329 -13.30 4.02 32.03
N GLY A 330 -13.47 4.47 30.80
CA GLY A 330 -12.47 5.23 30.05
C GLY A 330 -11.28 4.38 29.59
N LYS A 331 -11.43 3.06 29.49
CA LYS A 331 -10.33 2.13 29.19
C LYS A 331 -10.47 1.48 27.82
N THR A 332 -9.32 1.19 27.23
CA THR A 332 -9.17 0.31 26.08
C THR A 332 -7.83 -0.41 26.16
N PHE A 333 -7.59 -1.40 25.29
CA PHE A 333 -6.31 -2.13 25.28
C PHE A 333 -5.89 -2.49 23.85
N LEU A 334 -4.62 -2.81 23.69
CA LEU A 334 -4.05 -3.38 22.45
C LEU A 334 -2.94 -4.36 22.85
N SER A 335 -2.80 -5.44 22.08
CA SER A 335 -1.61 -6.29 22.07
C SER A 335 -0.69 -5.87 20.95
N ALA A 336 0.60 -5.68 21.21
CA ALA A 336 1.58 -5.23 20.23
C ALA A 336 2.97 -5.83 20.49
N GLY A 337 3.88 -5.70 19.51
CA GLY A 337 5.29 -6.01 19.70
C GLY A 337 5.90 -5.19 20.82
N LYS A 338 6.96 -5.71 21.45
CA LYS A 338 7.59 -5.10 22.65
C LYS A 338 8.46 -3.90 22.28
N GLY A 339 7.83 -2.79 21.97
CA GLY A 339 8.45 -1.50 21.63
C GLY A 339 7.50 -0.35 21.96
N ASP A 340 7.82 0.84 21.47
CA ASP A 340 7.10 2.07 21.80
C ASP A 340 6.07 2.43 20.73
N MET A 341 4.91 2.92 21.19
CA MET A 341 3.90 3.61 20.39
C MET A 341 3.52 4.94 21.02
N LEU A 342 3.27 5.94 20.20
CA LEU A 342 2.53 7.12 20.62
C LEU A 342 1.05 6.77 20.70
N VAL A 343 0.43 6.99 21.86
CA VAL A 343 -1.02 6.92 22.03
C VAL A 343 -1.58 8.33 21.94
N TRP A 344 -2.47 8.55 20.99
CA TRP A 344 -3.19 9.80 20.80
C TRP A 344 -4.67 9.59 21.09
N ALA A 345 -5.21 10.37 21.99
CA ALA A 345 -6.61 10.28 22.36
C ALA A 345 -7.34 11.60 22.07
N SER A 346 -8.59 11.52 21.61
CA SER A 346 -9.42 12.68 21.33
C SER A 346 -10.89 12.43 21.62
N LYS A 347 -11.58 13.50 22.09
CA LYS A 347 -13.02 13.53 22.33
C LYS A 347 -13.52 14.98 22.30
N ASP A 348 -14.54 15.26 21.50
CA ASP A 348 -15.22 16.56 21.44
C ASP A 348 -14.27 17.77 21.28
N GLY A 349 -13.24 17.62 20.41
CA GLY A 349 -12.23 18.65 20.15
C GLY A 349 -11.10 18.75 21.18
N GLN A 350 -11.20 18.04 22.30
CA GLN A 350 -10.10 17.89 23.26
C GLN A 350 -9.20 16.74 22.85
N PHE A 351 -7.92 16.83 23.15
CA PHE A 351 -6.96 15.79 22.87
C PHE A 351 -5.87 15.67 23.94
N GLY A 352 -5.18 14.55 23.90
CA GLY A 352 -4.01 14.29 24.72
C GLY A 352 -3.22 13.14 24.12
N TYR A 353 -1.98 12.98 24.56
CA TYR A 353 -1.12 11.91 24.08
C TYR A 353 -0.12 11.47 25.14
N GLY A 354 0.45 10.27 24.93
CA GLY A 354 1.49 9.71 25.76
C GLY A 354 2.29 8.64 25.06
N ASN A 355 3.47 8.33 25.54
CA ASN A 355 4.26 7.20 25.06
C ASN A 355 3.85 5.94 25.83
N LEU A 356 3.68 4.83 25.11
CA LEU A 356 3.37 3.51 25.66
C LEU A 356 4.45 2.53 25.24
N SER A 357 5.19 1.99 26.20
CA SER A 357 6.25 1.00 25.98
C SER A 357 5.71 -0.41 26.26
N PHE A 358 5.28 -1.12 25.21
CA PHE A 358 4.75 -2.47 25.34
C PHE A 358 5.79 -3.45 25.91
N GLY A 359 5.37 -4.23 26.92
CA GLY A 359 6.24 -5.15 27.63
C GLY A 359 6.98 -4.53 28.81
N GLN A 360 6.92 -3.20 28.97
CA GLN A 360 7.37 -2.47 30.17
C GLN A 360 6.17 -1.89 30.92
N ASP A 361 5.28 -1.21 30.20
CA ASP A 361 4.06 -0.65 30.73
C ASP A 361 2.92 -1.67 30.64
N ASN A 362 2.19 -1.89 31.72
CA ASN A 362 0.94 -2.67 31.73
C ASN A 362 -0.29 -1.77 31.55
N GLU A 363 -0.19 -0.53 32.00
CA GLU A 363 -1.25 0.49 31.89
C GLU A 363 -0.63 1.88 31.85
N ILE A 364 -1.14 2.74 30.97
CA ILE A 364 -0.85 4.18 30.99
C ILE A 364 -2.15 4.98 31.11
N GLN A 365 -2.04 6.19 31.63
CA GLN A 365 -3.13 7.16 31.64
C GLN A 365 -2.82 8.32 30.69
N VAL A 366 -3.74 8.62 29.78
CA VAL A 366 -3.66 9.78 28.88
C VAL A 366 -4.75 10.77 29.26
N LYS A 367 -4.35 12.01 29.48
CA LYS A 367 -5.20 13.10 29.90
C LYS A 367 -5.57 14.00 28.72
N LEU A 368 -6.88 14.24 28.52
CA LEU A 368 -7.38 15.18 27.50
C LEU A 368 -7.27 16.62 28.04
N ASP A 369 -6.06 17.15 28.14
CA ASP A 369 -5.76 18.45 28.70
C ASP A 369 -5.00 19.39 27.76
N LYS A 370 -4.67 18.93 26.55
CA LYS A 370 -4.00 19.74 25.55
C LYS A 370 -4.98 20.68 24.87
N LYS A 371 -4.51 21.90 24.59
CA LYS A 371 -5.31 22.91 23.92
C LYS A 371 -4.76 23.20 22.54
N ALA A 372 -5.63 23.19 21.56
CA ALA A 372 -5.32 23.69 20.23
C ALA A 372 -4.96 25.19 20.30
N GLY A 373 -3.95 25.63 19.53
CA GLY A 373 -3.53 27.03 19.45
C GLY A 373 -2.41 27.44 20.40
N GLU A 374 -1.98 26.57 21.32
CA GLU A 374 -0.76 26.80 22.11
C GLU A 374 0.47 26.35 21.30
N ALA A 375 1.52 27.19 21.29
CA ALA A 375 2.81 26.86 20.68
C ALA A 375 3.72 26.22 21.74
N TYR A 376 4.19 24.99 21.49
CA TYR A 376 5.15 24.28 22.34
C TYR A 376 5.78 23.11 21.59
N SER A 377 6.94 22.64 22.06
CA SER A 377 7.61 21.46 21.52
C SER A 377 7.74 20.35 22.57
N VAL A 378 7.87 19.11 22.09
CA VAL A 378 8.04 17.90 22.91
C VAL A 378 9.06 16.98 22.24
N GLU A 379 10.14 16.67 22.98
CA GLU A 379 11.07 15.61 22.57
C GLU A 379 10.51 14.23 22.94
N MET A 380 10.68 13.26 22.04
CA MET A 380 10.23 11.89 22.23
C MET A 380 11.23 10.90 21.64
N ASP A 381 11.77 10.03 22.47
CA ASP A 381 12.61 8.92 22.02
C ASP A 381 11.72 7.70 21.82
N ILE A 382 11.83 7.06 20.63
CA ILE A 382 11.04 5.88 20.27
C ILE A 382 11.97 4.68 20.15
N ILE A 383 11.68 3.64 20.89
CA ILE A 383 12.44 2.39 20.94
C ILE A 383 11.64 1.30 20.22
N PRO A 384 12.13 0.76 19.09
CA PRO A 384 11.49 -0.36 18.42
C PRO A 384 11.73 -1.68 19.18
N PRO A 385 10.97 -2.76 18.88
CA PRO A 385 11.29 -4.09 19.39
C PRO A 385 12.72 -4.54 19.06
N VAL A 386 13.28 -5.36 19.93
CA VAL A 386 14.63 -5.91 19.79
C VAL A 386 14.77 -6.83 18.57
N GLU A 387 15.98 -6.94 18.04
CA GLU A 387 16.28 -7.85 16.94
C GLU A 387 16.16 -9.32 17.33
N GLY A 388 15.77 -10.13 16.37
CA GLY A 388 15.63 -11.57 16.49
C GLY A 388 15.07 -12.16 15.22
N ASN A 389 14.93 -13.45 15.19
CA ASN A 389 14.26 -14.15 14.09
C ASN A 389 13.66 -15.47 14.58
N ASN A 390 12.79 -16.05 13.76
CA ASN A 390 12.12 -17.32 13.98
C ASN A 390 12.17 -18.20 12.71
N MET A 391 13.30 -18.21 12.03
CA MET A 391 13.46 -18.92 10.76
C MET A 391 13.39 -20.44 10.94
N PRO A 392 12.56 -21.14 10.14
CA PRO A 392 12.55 -22.60 10.13
C PRO A 392 13.85 -23.16 9.50
N GLU A 393 14.15 -24.41 9.81
CA GLU A 393 15.28 -25.12 9.19
C GLU A 393 14.98 -25.47 7.74
N VAL A 394 15.98 -25.29 6.87
CA VAL A 394 15.94 -25.62 5.43
C VAL A 394 17.16 -26.44 5.09
N THR A 395 16.96 -27.61 4.49
CA THR A 395 18.11 -28.43 4.04
C THR A 395 18.74 -27.85 2.77
N PRO A 396 20.03 -28.13 2.52
CA PRO A 396 20.69 -27.74 1.26
C PRO A 396 19.96 -28.24 0.01
N GLU A 397 19.40 -29.46 0.06
CA GLU A 397 18.65 -30.06 -1.04
C GLU A 397 17.34 -29.30 -1.31
N GLN A 398 16.58 -28.95 -0.27
CA GLN A 398 15.37 -28.13 -0.37
C GLN A 398 15.69 -26.76 -0.98
N ARG A 399 16.76 -26.11 -0.54
CA ARG A 399 17.20 -24.81 -1.09
C ARG A 399 17.62 -24.94 -2.56
N ALA A 400 18.38 -25.97 -2.91
CA ALA A 400 18.83 -26.22 -4.29
C ALA A 400 17.62 -26.43 -5.23
N GLU A 401 16.62 -27.22 -4.80
CA GLU A 401 15.41 -27.45 -5.60
C GLU A 401 14.59 -26.16 -5.77
N ASN A 402 14.43 -25.37 -4.71
CA ASN A 402 13.75 -24.08 -4.80
C ASN A 402 14.45 -23.14 -5.79
N ASN A 403 15.78 -23.04 -5.72
CA ASN A 403 16.56 -22.21 -6.64
C ASN A 403 16.43 -22.70 -8.10
N ARG A 404 16.40 -24.02 -8.31
CA ARG A 404 16.18 -24.60 -9.63
C ARG A 404 14.79 -24.22 -10.18
N ARG A 405 13.78 -24.27 -9.35
CA ARG A 405 12.41 -23.86 -9.73
C ARG A 405 12.34 -22.37 -10.08
N PHE A 406 12.95 -21.51 -9.28
CA PHE A 406 13.04 -20.08 -9.54
C PHE A 406 13.57 -19.79 -10.95
N ALA A 407 14.68 -20.43 -11.34
CA ALA A 407 15.27 -20.23 -12.67
C ALA A 407 14.31 -20.60 -13.82
N ILE A 408 13.51 -21.66 -13.62
CA ILE A 408 12.48 -22.08 -14.59
C ILE A 408 11.33 -21.07 -14.64
N GLU A 409 10.84 -20.65 -13.49
CA GLU A 409 9.73 -19.72 -13.32
C GLU A 409 10.08 -18.35 -13.90
N ASP A 410 11.30 -17.86 -13.64
CA ASP A 410 11.83 -16.65 -14.27
C ASP A 410 11.86 -16.76 -15.79
N SER A 411 12.30 -17.92 -16.32
CA SER A 411 12.31 -18.15 -17.77
C SER A 411 10.89 -18.10 -18.38
N ILE A 412 9.90 -18.69 -17.69
CA ILE A 412 8.49 -18.66 -18.11
C ILE A 412 7.97 -17.21 -18.15
N ARG A 413 8.19 -16.45 -17.07
CA ARG A 413 7.75 -15.06 -16.98
C ARG A 413 8.46 -14.19 -18.01
N ASN A 414 9.79 -14.33 -18.15
CA ASN A 414 10.57 -13.56 -19.11
C ASN A 414 10.16 -13.84 -20.56
N ALA A 415 9.79 -15.08 -20.89
CA ALA A 415 9.25 -15.39 -22.22
C ALA A 415 7.93 -14.66 -22.48
N TYR A 416 7.07 -14.51 -21.48
CA TYR A 416 5.86 -13.70 -21.59
C TYR A 416 6.18 -12.20 -21.72
N VAL A 417 7.06 -11.67 -20.88
CA VAL A 417 7.48 -10.26 -20.91
C VAL A 417 8.12 -9.89 -22.25
N ALA A 418 8.84 -10.82 -22.89
CA ALA A 418 9.44 -10.62 -24.22
C ALA A 418 8.39 -10.37 -25.33
N THR A 419 7.11 -10.64 -25.07
CA THR A 419 6.01 -10.29 -26.00
C THR A 419 5.55 -8.84 -25.92
N PHE A 420 6.01 -8.07 -24.93
CA PHE A 420 5.64 -6.67 -24.72
C PHE A 420 6.31 -5.76 -25.75
N MET A 421 5.78 -4.53 -25.87
CA MET A 421 6.37 -3.52 -26.73
C MET A 421 7.75 -3.09 -26.21
N THR A 422 8.74 -3.12 -27.10
CA THR A 422 10.06 -2.53 -26.87
C THR A 422 10.06 -1.06 -27.33
N ASP A 423 11.09 -0.28 -26.95
CA ASP A 423 11.25 1.09 -27.43
C ASP A 423 11.27 1.14 -28.97
N GLU A 424 11.99 0.21 -29.63
CA GLU A 424 12.08 0.13 -31.10
C GLU A 424 10.69 -0.13 -31.71
N SER A 425 9.98 -1.17 -31.26
CA SER A 425 8.66 -1.52 -31.81
C SER A 425 7.61 -0.43 -31.54
N ALA A 426 7.71 0.26 -30.41
CA ALA A 426 6.84 1.38 -30.06
C ALA A 426 7.10 2.61 -30.97
N ARG A 427 8.37 2.91 -31.29
CA ARG A 427 8.72 3.96 -32.26
C ARG A 427 8.27 3.62 -33.66
N GLU A 428 8.41 2.37 -34.13
CA GLU A 428 7.86 1.93 -35.41
C GLU A 428 6.35 2.12 -35.49
N PHE A 429 5.62 1.78 -34.42
CA PHE A 429 4.20 2.04 -34.30
C PHE A 429 3.90 3.54 -34.41
N ALA A 430 4.62 4.39 -33.66
CA ALA A 430 4.41 5.83 -33.67
C ALA A 430 4.64 6.42 -35.10
N LYS A 431 5.69 6.03 -35.80
CA LYS A 431 5.95 6.42 -37.18
C LYS A 431 4.81 6.04 -38.11
N LYS A 432 4.33 4.79 -38.03
CA LYS A 432 3.23 4.29 -38.84
C LYS A 432 1.96 5.14 -38.73
N TYR A 433 1.66 5.63 -37.52
CA TYR A 433 0.47 6.43 -37.27
C TYR A 433 0.73 7.94 -37.21
N GLN A 434 1.96 8.38 -37.53
CA GLN A 434 2.39 9.79 -37.51
C GLN A 434 2.12 10.43 -36.14
N LEU A 435 2.55 9.77 -35.07
CA LEU A 435 2.48 10.20 -33.66
C LEU A 435 3.86 10.68 -33.22
N ASP A 436 3.89 11.36 -32.07
CA ASP A 436 5.15 11.72 -31.37
C ASP A 436 5.89 10.45 -30.93
N GLU A 437 7.06 10.19 -31.50
CA GLU A 437 7.81 8.95 -31.31
C GLU A 437 8.29 8.80 -29.86
N ASP A 438 8.81 9.87 -29.25
CA ASP A 438 9.38 9.82 -27.90
C ASP A 438 8.29 9.65 -26.83
N ALA A 439 7.20 10.41 -26.97
CA ALA A 439 6.07 10.32 -26.04
C ALA A 439 5.39 8.94 -26.13
N VAL A 440 5.14 8.45 -27.35
CA VAL A 440 4.44 7.18 -27.57
C VAL A 440 5.33 5.99 -27.16
N ALA A 441 6.63 6.04 -27.39
CA ALA A 441 7.55 4.99 -26.95
C ALA A 441 7.51 4.84 -25.42
N LYS A 442 7.60 5.94 -24.67
CA LYS A 442 7.49 5.93 -23.20
C LYS A 442 6.16 5.35 -22.72
N ILE A 443 5.04 5.78 -23.34
CA ILE A 443 3.70 5.30 -22.98
C ILE A 443 3.55 3.81 -23.24
N LEU A 444 3.94 3.32 -24.43
CA LEU A 444 3.75 1.93 -24.81
C LEU A 444 4.66 0.98 -24.01
N VAL A 445 5.88 1.36 -23.73
CA VAL A 445 6.76 0.58 -22.85
C VAL A 445 6.20 0.53 -21.43
N ALA A 446 5.71 1.66 -20.90
CA ALA A 446 5.11 1.72 -19.56
C ALA A 446 3.79 0.93 -19.46
N SER A 447 3.04 0.78 -20.55
CA SER A 447 1.77 0.04 -20.57
C SER A 447 1.93 -1.49 -20.45
N ARG A 448 3.16 -2.01 -20.65
CA ARG A 448 3.50 -3.43 -20.55
C ARG A 448 2.48 -4.32 -21.28
N GLY A 449 1.91 -5.35 -20.62
CA GLY A 449 0.95 -6.25 -21.24
C GLY A 449 -0.39 -5.61 -21.68
N ASN A 450 -0.64 -4.34 -21.34
CA ASN A 450 -1.84 -3.60 -21.80
C ASN A 450 -1.59 -2.80 -23.10
N TYR A 451 -0.46 -3.01 -23.76
CA TYR A 451 -0.08 -2.29 -24.98
C TYR A 451 -1.10 -2.44 -26.12
N ASP A 452 -1.82 -3.55 -26.17
CA ASP A 452 -2.88 -3.80 -27.14
C ASP A 452 -4.03 -2.79 -27.04
N VAL A 453 -4.45 -2.45 -25.83
CA VAL A 453 -5.47 -1.43 -25.56
C VAL A 453 -4.97 -0.05 -25.96
N ILE A 454 -3.75 0.30 -25.54
CA ILE A 454 -3.17 1.62 -25.80
C ILE A 454 -2.91 1.82 -27.32
N THR A 455 -2.36 0.82 -28.01
CA THR A 455 -2.16 0.89 -29.48
C THR A 455 -3.49 0.99 -30.22
N ASN A 456 -4.51 0.22 -29.81
CA ASN A 456 -5.86 0.31 -30.38
C ASN A 456 -6.48 1.71 -30.21
N PHE A 457 -6.31 2.33 -29.05
CA PHE A 457 -6.73 3.69 -28.81
C PHE A 457 -5.99 4.70 -29.69
N LEU A 458 -4.65 4.68 -29.68
CA LEU A 458 -3.81 5.60 -30.45
C LEU A 458 -4.07 5.50 -31.95
N ALA A 459 -4.26 4.28 -32.48
CA ALA A 459 -4.56 4.04 -33.90
C ALA A 459 -5.90 4.65 -34.37
N ARG A 460 -6.82 4.99 -33.45
CA ARG A 460 -8.11 5.64 -33.76
C ARG A 460 -8.02 7.15 -33.91
N LEU A 461 -6.94 7.77 -33.44
CA LEU A 461 -6.74 9.22 -33.49
C LEU A 461 -6.38 9.67 -34.91
N ARG A 462 -7.22 10.50 -35.51
CA ARG A 462 -7.09 10.84 -36.96
C ARG A 462 -6.51 12.22 -37.20
N SER A 463 -6.93 13.23 -36.46
CA SER A 463 -6.45 14.60 -36.60
C SER A 463 -5.27 14.90 -35.69
N ASP A 464 -4.43 15.86 -36.06
CA ASP A 464 -3.30 16.29 -35.22
C ASP A 464 -3.77 16.74 -33.82
N LYS A 465 -4.92 17.41 -33.76
CA LYS A 465 -5.53 17.81 -32.49
C LYS A 465 -5.93 16.60 -31.63
N SER A 466 -6.52 15.56 -32.24
CA SER A 466 -6.87 14.33 -31.49
C SER A 466 -5.65 13.55 -31.07
N LYS A 467 -4.62 13.45 -31.92
CA LYS A 467 -3.33 12.81 -31.60
C LYS A 467 -2.65 13.47 -30.41
N ALA A 468 -2.44 14.79 -30.48
CA ALA A 468 -1.87 15.55 -29.37
C ALA A 468 -2.70 15.43 -28.06
N GLY A 469 -4.02 15.46 -28.18
CA GLY A 469 -4.93 15.34 -27.05
C GLY A 469 -4.94 13.95 -26.40
N GLY A 470 -4.86 12.88 -27.20
CA GLY A 470 -4.80 11.50 -26.71
C GLY A 470 -3.47 11.19 -26.03
N ILE A 471 -2.36 11.64 -26.62
CA ILE A 471 -1.03 11.49 -26.02
C ILE A 471 -0.97 12.25 -24.67
N ASP A 472 -1.40 13.51 -24.63
CA ASP A 472 -1.45 14.30 -23.41
C ASP A 472 -2.30 13.63 -22.31
N MET A 473 -3.44 13.03 -22.67
CA MET A 473 -4.28 12.29 -21.73
C MET A 473 -3.56 11.07 -21.14
N LEU A 474 -2.88 10.28 -21.98
CA LEU A 474 -2.11 9.11 -21.55
C LEU A 474 -0.89 9.47 -20.70
N GLN A 475 -0.31 10.65 -20.87
CA GLN A 475 0.79 11.16 -20.06
C GLN A 475 0.35 11.67 -18.67
N ARG A 476 -0.96 11.89 -18.45
CA ARG A 476 -1.52 12.42 -17.20
C ARG A 476 -2.07 11.34 -16.27
N ILE A 477 -2.26 10.14 -16.75
CA ILE A 477 -2.62 8.99 -15.94
C ILE A 477 -1.36 8.28 -15.46
N SER A 478 -1.49 7.52 -14.37
CA SER A 478 -0.34 6.83 -13.79
C SER A 478 0.17 5.70 -14.66
N ALA A 479 1.40 5.24 -14.43
CA ALA A 479 1.94 4.05 -15.09
C ALA A 479 1.06 2.81 -14.81
N LYS A 480 0.45 2.72 -13.64
CA LYS A 480 -0.48 1.63 -13.30
C LYS A 480 -1.77 1.72 -14.11
N ASP A 481 -2.30 2.92 -14.32
CA ASP A 481 -3.45 3.13 -15.18
C ASP A 481 -3.17 2.71 -16.63
N LEU A 482 -2.00 3.03 -17.16
CA LEU A 482 -1.58 2.56 -18.49
C LEU A 482 -1.61 1.03 -18.59
N ARG A 483 -1.36 0.32 -17.49
CA ARG A 483 -1.29 -1.14 -17.44
C ARG A 483 -2.64 -1.84 -17.35
N ASP A 484 -3.71 -1.14 -16.92
CA ASP A 484 -5.01 -1.77 -16.67
C ASP A 484 -6.23 -0.99 -17.17
N VAL A 485 -6.05 0.22 -17.73
CA VAL A 485 -7.16 0.99 -18.30
C VAL A 485 -7.78 0.26 -19.50
N SER A 486 -9.10 0.32 -19.60
CA SER A 486 -9.84 -0.26 -20.72
C SER A 486 -10.02 0.75 -21.88
N LEU A 487 -10.29 0.23 -23.08
CA LEU A 487 -10.42 1.06 -24.29
C LEU A 487 -11.64 2.00 -24.24
N ASP A 488 -12.73 1.56 -23.65
CA ASP A 488 -13.96 2.34 -23.51
C ASP A 488 -13.76 3.56 -22.59
N VAL A 489 -12.98 3.43 -21.52
CA VAL A 489 -12.56 4.56 -20.67
C VAL A 489 -11.79 5.59 -21.49
N LEU A 490 -10.78 5.17 -22.24
CA LEU A 490 -9.99 6.09 -23.06
C LEU A 490 -10.83 6.81 -24.11
N ILE A 491 -11.74 6.09 -24.77
CA ILE A 491 -12.67 6.66 -25.76
C ILE A 491 -13.63 7.66 -25.09
N ASP A 492 -14.21 7.31 -23.97
CA ASP A 492 -15.16 8.16 -23.24
C ASP A 492 -14.56 9.53 -22.88
N HIS A 493 -13.34 9.50 -22.33
CA HIS A 493 -12.67 10.73 -21.92
C HIS A 493 -12.18 11.59 -23.10
N MET A 494 -11.91 10.98 -24.26
CA MET A 494 -11.58 11.71 -25.48
C MET A 494 -12.79 12.33 -26.20
N GLN A 495 -13.96 11.73 -26.07
CA GLN A 495 -15.19 12.19 -26.71
C GLN A 495 -15.87 13.35 -25.97
N SER A 496 -15.31 13.85 -24.89
CA SER A 496 -15.85 14.97 -24.13
C SER A 496 -16.02 16.20 -25.04
N HIS A 497 -17.27 16.63 -25.23
CA HIS A 497 -17.65 17.74 -26.11
C HIS A 497 -17.44 19.13 -25.51
N VAL A 498 -16.97 19.21 -24.28
CA VAL A 498 -16.76 20.50 -23.61
C VAL A 498 -15.45 21.09 -24.09
N TYR A 499 -15.58 22.16 -24.90
CA TYR A 499 -14.44 22.92 -25.39
C TYR A 499 -14.24 24.18 -24.57
N LYS A 500 -12.98 24.47 -24.19
CA LYS A 500 -12.57 25.73 -23.58
C LYS A 500 -11.35 26.32 -24.28
N GLU A 501 -11.23 27.62 -24.25
CA GLU A 501 -10.16 28.38 -24.93
C GLU A 501 -8.77 28.09 -24.33
N ASN A 502 -8.67 27.96 -23.01
CA ASN A 502 -7.41 27.60 -22.36
C ASN A 502 -7.20 26.08 -22.36
N MET A 503 -6.35 25.63 -23.27
CA MET A 503 -6.12 24.19 -23.53
C MET A 503 -5.41 23.49 -22.39
N ASP A 504 -4.46 24.10 -21.70
CA ASP A 504 -3.75 23.45 -20.57
C ASP A 504 -4.70 23.26 -19.39
N TYR A 505 -5.45 24.28 -19.08
CA TYR A 505 -6.49 24.26 -18.07
C TYR A 505 -7.57 23.19 -18.32
N PHE A 506 -8.06 23.12 -19.59
CA PHE A 506 -8.98 22.08 -20.02
C PHE A 506 -8.40 20.67 -19.85
N ARG A 507 -7.15 20.47 -20.23
CA ARG A 507 -6.48 19.18 -20.16
C ARG A 507 -6.31 18.71 -18.70
N ARG A 508 -5.91 19.61 -17.82
CA ARG A 508 -5.64 19.29 -16.40
C ARG A 508 -6.91 19.06 -15.58
N PHE A 509 -7.90 19.92 -15.70
CA PHE A 509 -9.02 20.00 -14.76
C PHE A 509 -10.37 19.56 -15.32
N ILE A 510 -10.46 19.22 -16.62
CA ILE A 510 -11.69 18.76 -17.26
C ILE A 510 -11.49 17.43 -17.97
N ARG A 511 -10.49 17.33 -18.86
CA ARG A 511 -10.27 16.11 -19.65
C ARG A 511 -9.64 14.99 -18.84
N ASN A 512 -8.76 15.29 -17.92
CA ASN A 512 -8.03 14.29 -17.15
C ASN A 512 -9.00 13.26 -16.54
N PRO A 513 -8.86 11.95 -16.87
CA PRO A 513 -9.71 10.90 -16.30
C PRO A 513 -9.50 10.73 -14.81
N ARG A 514 -8.26 10.86 -14.33
CA ARG A 514 -7.84 10.61 -12.96
C ARG A 514 -8.31 11.73 -12.02
N VAL A 515 -8.99 11.36 -10.94
CA VAL A 515 -9.38 12.27 -9.86
C VAL A 515 -8.51 12.05 -8.62
N ALA A 516 -8.43 10.82 -8.12
CA ALA A 516 -7.65 10.42 -6.97
C ALA A 516 -7.05 9.01 -7.17
N ASN A 517 -7.49 8.01 -6.40
CA ASN A 517 -6.99 6.63 -6.46
C ASN A 517 -8.05 5.62 -6.94
N GLU A 518 -9.13 6.07 -7.58
CA GLU A 518 -10.19 5.21 -8.10
C GLU A 518 -9.70 4.39 -9.31
N MET A 519 -10.35 3.26 -9.58
CA MET A 519 -10.27 2.62 -10.90
C MET A 519 -10.90 3.55 -11.93
N LEU A 520 -10.23 3.78 -13.04
CA LEU A 520 -10.77 4.63 -14.11
C LEU A 520 -12.00 4.01 -14.75
N THR A 521 -13.05 4.79 -14.89
CA THR A 521 -14.35 4.38 -15.46
C THR A 521 -14.84 5.38 -16.51
N PRO A 522 -15.72 4.96 -17.44
CA PRO A 522 -16.27 5.84 -18.47
C PRO A 522 -17.41 6.72 -17.91
N TYR A 523 -17.09 7.59 -16.95
CA TYR A 523 -18.10 8.38 -16.24
C TYR A 523 -18.66 9.57 -17.02
N LYS A 524 -17.97 10.05 -18.07
CA LYS A 524 -18.43 11.27 -18.79
C LYS A 524 -19.69 11.02 -19.59
N SER A 525 -19.69 9.98 -20.42
CA SER A 525 -20.88 9.57 -21.16
C SER A 525 -22.01 9.10 -20.24
N PHE A 526 -21.67 8.54 -19.09
CA PHE A 526 -22.65 8.18 -18.07
C PHE A 526 -23.39 9.43 -17.57
N PHE A 527 -22.67 10.44 -17.09
CA PHE A 527 -23.28 11.67 -16.57
C PHE A 527 -23.96 12.51 -17.66
N GLU A 528 -23.46 12.48 -18.89
CA GLU A 528 -24.12 13.12 -20.03
C GLU A 528 -25.57 12.61 -20.20
N LYS A 529 -25.79 11.33 -19.98
CA LYS A 529 -27.11 10.69 -20.07
C LYS A 529 -27.92 10.76 -18.78
N ALA A 530 -27.27 10.63 -17.63
CA ALA A 530 -27.93 10.48 -16.34
C ALA A 530 -28.43 11.81 -15.75
N ILE A 531 -27.73 12.93 -16.02
CA ILE A 531 -28.12 14.24 -15.48
C ILE A 531 -29.20 14.84 -16.37
N PRO A 532 -30.37 15.27 -15.80
CA PRO A 532 -31.40 15.99 -16.53
C PRO A 532 -30.89 17.29 -17.18
N GLU A 533 -31.38 17.65 -18.35
CA GLU A 533 -30.94 18.87 -19.08
C GLU A 533 -31.17 20.16 -18.30
N GLU A 534 -32.24 20.21 -17.50
CA GLU A 534 -32.54 21.34 -16.60
C GLU A 534 -31.46 21.52 -15.54
N ASP A 535 -31.03 20.42 -14.92
CA ASP A 535 -29.96 20.42 -13.93
C ASP A 535 -28.61 20.80 -14.57
N LYS A 536 -28.30 20.28 -15.77
CA LYS A 536 -27.11 20.67 -16.52
C LYS A 536 -27.05 22.16 -16.80
N ALA A 537 -28.20 22.75 -17.24
CA ALA A 537 -28.30 24.17 -17.48
C ALA A 537 -28.09 24.97 -16.18
N THR A 538 -28.68 24.51 -15.09
CA THR A 538 -28.59 25.13 -13.77
C THR A 538 -27.15 25.16 -13.26
N PHE A 539 -26.43 24.03 -13.30
CA PHE A 539 -25.03 23.93 -12.84
C PHE A 539 -24.07 24.70 -13.73
N LYS A 540 -24.27 24.73 -15.04
CA LYS A 540 -23.47 25.54 -15.97
C LYS A 540 -23.65 27.04 -15.77
N ALA A 541 -24.87 27.49 -15.41
CA ALA A 541 -25.17 28.89 -15.13
C ALA A 541 -24.58 29.35 -13.79
N ASP A 542 -24.57 28.47 -12.79
CA ASP A 542 -24.04 28.74 -11.45
C ASP A 542 -23.42 27.47 -10.85
N TRP A 543 -22.07 27.38 -10.88
CA TRP A 543 -21.31 26.23 -10.37
C TRP A 543 -21.55 25.97 -8.88
N ASN A 544 -21.92 27.01 -8.09
CA ASN A 544 -22.14 26.87 -6.65
C ASN A 544 -23.36 26.02 -6.31
N LYS A 545 -24.23 25.77 -7.26
CA LYS A 545 -25.38 24.88 -7.07
C LYS A 545 -25.02 23.40 -7.10
N LEU A 546 -23.91 23.04 -7.69
CA LEU A 546 -23.47 21.64 -7.77
C LEU A 546 -23.08 21.04 -6.40
N PRO A 547 -22.26 21.71 -5.56
CA PRO A 547 -21.99 21.22 -4.19
C PRO A 547 -23.27 21.04 -3.36
N VAL A 548 -24.20 21.99 -3.44
CA VAL A 548 -25.48 21.94 -2.73
C VAL A 548 -26.30 20.73 -3.19
N TRP A 549 -26.41 20.52 -4.50
CA TRP A 549 -27.10 19.35 -5.04
C TRP A 549 -26.47 18.04 -4.57
N VAL A 550 -25.13 17.96 -4.55
CA VAL A 550 -24.43 16.75 -4.08
C VAL A 550 -24.69 16.52 -2.60
N SER A 551 -24.64 17.55 -1.76
CA SER A 551 -24.96 17.45 -0.34
C SER A 551 -26.40 16.96 -0.09
N GLU A 552 -27.36 17.45 -0.86
CA GLU A 552 -28.76 17.08 -0.73
C GLU A 552 -29.11 15.69 -1.28
N ASN A 553 -28.35 15.20 -2.27
CA ASN A 553 -28.67 13.96 -2.99
C ASN A 553 -27.76 12.78 -2.69
N ILE A 554 -26.59 12.98 -2.07
CA ILE A 554 -25.65 11.92 -1.73
C ILE A 554 -25.45 11.89 -0.21
N LYS A 555 -26.02 10.86 0.42
CA LYS A 555 -25.85 10.64 1.86
C LYS A 555 -24.43 10.14 2.13
N VAL A 556 -23.73 10.77 3.08
CA VAL A 556 -22.42 10.27 3.55
C VAL A 556 -22.61 9.24 4.65
N ASP A 557 -21.97 8.09 4.49
CA ASP A 557 -21.89 7.00 5.48
C ASP A 557 -20.50 6.35 5.40
N GLU A 558 -19.67 6.63 6.38
CA GLU A 558 -18.28 6.11 6.44
C GLU A 558 -18.20 4.58 6.64
N ASN A 559 -19.31 3.95 7.02
CA ASN A 559 -19.37 2.49 7.22
C ASN A 559 -19.92 1.74 5.99
N CYS A 560 -20.30 2.45 4.93
CA CYS A 560 -20.88 1.79 3.76
C CYS A 560 -19.83 1.10 2.87
N ASN A 561 -18.57 1.52 2.96
CA ASN A 561 -17.53 1.11 2.03
C ASN A 561 -16.21 0.79 2.74
N LEU A 562 -15.28 0.19 2.01
CA LEU A 562 -13.93 -0.12 2.47
C LEU A 562 -12.97 1.03 2.12
N GLY A 563 -12.24 1.54 3.11
CA GLY A 563 -11.21 2.54 2.89
C GLY A 563 -10.15 2.08 1.89
N GLY A 564 -9.76 2.96 0.96
CA GLY A 564 -8.79 2.67 -0.11
C GLY A 564 -9.37 1.97 -1.34
N SER A 565 -10.68 1.69 -1.37
CA SER A 565 -11.39 1.12 -2.54
C SER A 565 -12.60 2.00 -2.88
N PRO A 566 -12.41 3.12 -3.61
CA PRO A 566 -13.49 4.06 -3.90
C PRO A 566 -14.64 3.44 -4.69
N ILE A 567 -15.87 3.85 -4.40
CA ILE A 567 -17.05 3.58 -5.22
C ILE A 567 -16.90 4.36 -6.53
N SER A 568 -17.21 3.72 -7.66
CA SER A 568 -17.18 4.43 -8.95
C SER A 568 -18.17 5.61 -8.97
N PRO A 569 -17.91 6.65 -9.78
CA PRO A 569 -18.87 7.78 -9.89
C PRO A 569 -20.27 7.35 -10.31
N ALA A 570 -20.38 6.36 -11.20
CA ALA A 570 -21.67 5.78 -11.59
C ALA A 570 -22.31 4.99 -10.44
N GLY A 571 -21.52 4.30 -9.63
CA GLY A 571 -21.97 3.58 -8.44
C GLY A 571 -22.56 4.51 -7.38
N VAL A 572 -21.89 5.62 -7.09
CA VAL A 572 -22.40 6.65 -6.17
C VAL A 572 -23.73 7.23 -6.68
N TRP A 573 -23.82 7.51 -7.97
CA TRP A 573 -25.07 7.97 -8.57
C TRP A 573 -26.23 6.99 -8.38
N LYS A 574 -25.96 5.70 -8.56
CA LYS A 574 -26.96 4.64 -8.40
C LYS A 574 -27.41 4.48 -6.95
N ALA A 575 -26.46 4.42 -6.03
CA ALA A 575 -26.72 4.14 -4.61
C ALA A 575 -27.24 5.36 -3.83
N ARG A 576 -26.89 6.58 -4.25
CA ARG A 576 -27.16 7.83 -3.50
C ARG A 576 -26.57 7.83 -2.09
N VAL A 577 -25.61 6.92 -1.83
CA VAL A 577 -24.85 6.79 -0.59
C VAL A 577 -23.39 6.60 -0.95
N ALA A 578 -22.49 7.19 -0.19
CA ALA A 578 -21.04 7.03 -0.36
C ALA A 578 -20.29 7.35 0.94
N ASP A 579 -19.08 6.83 1.10
CA ASP A 579 -18.11 7.43 2.02
C ASP A 579 -17.67 8.81 1.50
N ALA A 580 -17.08 9.64 2.38
CA ALA A 580 -16.71 11.01 2.01
C ALA A 580 -15.70 11.07 0.86
N HIS A 581 -14.74 10.12 0.81
CA HIS A 581 -13.75 10.06 -0.25
C HIS A 581 -14.39 9.73 -1.61
N SER A 582 -15.27 8.75 -1.66
CA SER A 582 -16.04 8.40 -2.87
C SER A 582 -16.95 9.52 -3.33
N ARG A 583 -17.62 10.24 -2.39
CA ARG A 583 -18.40 11.45 -2.69
C ARG A 583 -17.53 12.53 -3.33
N ASN A 584 -16.32 12.74 -2.84
CA ASN A 584 -15.41 13.75 -3.38
C ASN A 584 -14.99 13.42 -4.82
N ILE A 585 -14.67 12.14 -5.09
CA ILE A 585 -14.37 11.65 -6.45
C ILE A 585 -15.60 11.82 -7.35
N PHE A 586 -16.79 11.45 -6.88
CA PHE A 586 -18.05 11.61 -7.57
C PHE A 586 -18.30 13.08 -7.97
N PHE A 587 -18.13 14.01 -7.02
CA PHE A 587 -18.29 15.43 -7.28
C PHE A 587 -17.38 15.92 -8.41
N VAL A 588 -16.08 15.61 -8.33
CA VAL A 588 -15.10 16.04 -9.33
C VAL A 588 -15.43 15.43 -10.71
N SER A 589 -15.82 14.16 -10.73
CA SER A 589 -16.19 13.46 -11.97
C SER A 589 -17.43 14.06 -12.61
N MET A 590 -18.47 14.35 -11.82
CA MET A 590 -19.70 15.00 -12.27
C MET A 590 -19.42 16.43 -12.78
N ALA A 591 -18.63 17.22 -12.03
CA ALA A 591 -18.22 18.57 -12.41
C ALA A 591 -17.46 18.57 -13.75
N ARG A 592 -16.46 17.70 -13.90
CA ARG A 592 -15.70 17.56 -15.17
C ARG A 592 -16.59 17.16 -16.34
N SER A 593 -17.60 16.32 -16.12
CA SER A 593 -18.58 15.92 -17.16
C SER A 593 -19.45 17.10 -17.62
N LEU A 594 -19.72 18.04 -16.72
CA LEU A 594 -20.43 19.28 -17.01
C LEU A 594 -19.54 20.40 -17.58
N GLY A 595 -18.21 20.14 -17.68
CA GLY A 595 -17.23 21.12 -18.10
C GLY A 595 -16.84 22.13 -17.03
N ILE A 596 -17.11 21.82 -15.77
CA ILE A 596 -16.68 22.60 -14.61
C ILE A 596 -15.31 22.11 -14.17
N PRO A 597 -14.25 22.95 -14.25
CA PRO A 597 -12.91 22.56 -13.88
C PRO A 597 -12.83 22.28 -12.39
N SER A 598 -12.30 21.11 -12.01
CA SER A 598 -12.28 20.67 -10.63
C SER A 598 -11.18 19.63 -10.36
N ARG A 599 -10.78 19.54 -9.10
CA ARG A 599 -9.80 18.54 -8.61
C ARG A 599 -10.03 18.22 -7.14
N ILE A 600 -9.39 17.17 -6.68
CA ILE A 600 -9.01 17.03 -5.28
C ILE A 600 -7.57 17.58 -5.18
N ASP A 601 -7.33 18.48 -4.24
CA ASP A 601 -6.01 19.04 -4.01
C ASP A 601 -5.10 17.99 -3.37
N GLU A 602 -3.94 17.75 -3.96
CA GLU A 602 -3.03 16.67 -3.56
C GLU A 602 -2.43 16.89 -2.16
N VAL A 603 -2.22 18.15 -1.77
CA VAL A 603 -1.62 18.49 -0.48
C VAL A 603 -2.63 18.39 0.66
N THR A 604 -3.80 18.98 0.49
CA THR A 604 -4.78 19.13 1.57
C THR A 604 -5.90 18.09 1.53
N GLY A 605 -6.07 17.37 0.42
CA GLY A 605 -7.19 16.46 0.18
C GLY A 605 -8.55 17.18 -0.04
N LYS A 606 -8.56 18.50 -0.13
CA LYS A 606 -9.77 19.28 -0.33
C LYS A 606 -10.28 19.18 -1.77
N VAL A 607 -11.60 19.16 -1.91
CA VAL A 607 -12.23 19.29 -3.21
C VAL A 607 -12.20 20.76 -3.63
N GLN A 608 -11.82 21.02 -4.88
CA GLN A 608 -11.71 22.37 -5.41
C GLN A 608 -12.37 22.49 -6.78
N MET A 609 -13.12 23.55 -6.97
CA MET A 609 -13.48 24.09 -8.29
C MET A 609 -12.42 25.13 -8.68
N ILE A 610 -12.04 25.13 -9.95
CA ILE A 610 -10.92 25.96 -10.41
C ILE A 610 -11.46 27.05 -11.32
N SER A 611 -11.26 28.29 -10.94
CA SER A 611 -11.64 29.48 -11.72
C SER A 611 -10.42 30.11 -12.37
N GLU A 612 -10.47 30.44 -13.65
CA GLU A 612 -9.37 31.12 -14.34
C GLU A 612 -9.05 32.50 -13.73
N SER A 613 -10.05 33.17 -13.17
CA SER A 613 -9.90 34.52 -12.59
C SER A 613 -9.61 34.51 -11.09
N LYS A 614 -10.11 33.50 -10.35
CA LYS A 614 -10.01 33.44 -8.88
C LYS A 614 -9.06 32.34 -8.38
N GLY A 615 -8.57 31.47 -9.26
CA GLY A 615 -7.77 30.30 -8.87
C GLY A 615 -8.63 29.17 -8.28
N ALA A 616 -8.04 28.43 -7.34
CA ALA A 616 -8.73 27.34 -6.64
C ALA A 616 -9.75 27.87 -5.62
N ILE A 617 -10.93 27.33 -5.62
CA ILE A 617 -12.04 27.64 -4.70
C ILE A 617 -12.40 26.34 -4.00
N ASP A 618 -12.19 26.28 -2.70
CA ASP A 618 -12.54 25.11 -1.88
C ASP A 618 -14.05 24.87 -1.88
N VAL A 619 -14.42 23.61 -1.99
CA VAL A 619 -15.82 23.16 -1.93
C VAL A 619 -16.13 22.72 -0.51
N ASP A 620 -17.11 23.36 0.10
CA ASP A 620 -17.72 22.93 1.35
C ASP A 620 -19.12 22.43 1.05
N PHE A 621 -19.37 21.15 1.32
CA PHE A 621 -20.67 20.53 1.08
C PHE A 621 -21.72 20.91 2.14
N GLU A 622 -21.30 21.44 3.28
CA GLU A 622 -22.18 21.90 4.36
C GLU A 622 -22.60 23.37 4.20
N ALA A 623 -21.84 24.12 3.38
CA ALA A 623 -22.08 25.55 3.17
C ALA A 623 -22.99 25.82 1.97
N SER A 624 -23.93 26.75 2.11
CA SER A 624 -24.79 27.21 1.02
C SER A 624 -24.10 28.17 0.03
N ALA A 625 -22.85 28.55 0.28
CA ALA A 625 -22.03 29.43 -0.56
C ALA A 625 -20.54 29.06 -0.43
N PRO A 626 -19.71 29.41 -1.42
CA PRO A 626 -18.26 29.19 -1.33
C PRO A 626 -17.66 29.85 -0.08
N VAL A 627 -16.86 29.09 0.65
CA VAL A 627 -16.13 29.60 1.81
C VAL A 627 -14.77 30.09 1.33
N GLU A 628 -14.44 31.36 1.59
CA GLU A 628 -13.12 31.90 1.32
C GLU A 628 -12.14 31.34 2.38
N THR A 629 -11.22 30.50 1.93
CA THR A 629 -10.21 29.93 2.81
C THR A 629 -9.20 31.00 3.21
N LYS A 630 -9.14 31.29 4.49
CA LYS A 630 -8.14 32.20 5.05
C LYS A 630 -6.83 31.47 5.21
N THR A 631 -5.74 32.07 4.75
CA THR A 631 -4.40 31.48 4.84
C THR A 631 -3.43 32.38 5.57
N GLY A 632 -2.45 31.75 6.22
CA GLY A 632 -1.25 32.39 6.74
C GLY A 632 0.00 31.75 6.15
N LYS A 633 1.17 32.21 6.54
CA LYS A 633 2.44 31.72 6.03
C LYS A 633 3.20 31.00 7.13
N LEU A 634 3.65 29.77 6.85
CA LEU A 634 4.59 29.03 7.71
C LEU A 634 6.01 29.19 7.19
N VAL A 635 6.94 29.58 8.02
CA VAL A 635 8.39 29.58 7.79
C VAL A 635 9.02 28.69 8.83
N ALA A 636 9.93 27.79 8.44
CA ALA A 636 10.72 27.05 9.40
C ALA A 636 12.21 27.43 9.29
N THR A 637 12.83 27.74 10.44
CA THR A 637 14.28 27.84 10.52
C THR A 637 14.88 26.45 10.72
N TYR A 638 16.09 26.25 10.19
CA TYR A 638 16.81 24.98 10.35
C TYR A 638 18.30 25.23 10.56
N LYS A 639 18.85 24.59 11.57
CA LYS A 639 20.30 24.58 11.81
C LYS A 639 20.83 23.24 11.35
N PRO A 640 21.64 23.19 10.27
CA PRO A 640 22.16 21.93 9.75
C PRO A 640 22.92 21.13 10.80
N ILE A 641 22.70 19.82 10.80
CA ILE A 641 23.47 18.83 11.54
C ILE A 641 24.41 18.07 10.59
N LYS A 642 25.40 17.37 11.13
CA LYS A 642 26.38 16.64 10.32
C LYS A 642 25.69 15.60 9.41
N GLY A 643 25.90 15.71 8.11
CA GLY A 643 25.34 14.79 7.11
C GLY A 643 23.89 15.08 6.70
N LEU A 644 23.28 16.15 7.22
CA LEU A 644 21.93 16.56 6.85
C LEU A 644 21.86 18.07 6.69
N GLU A 645 22.16 18.54 5.48
CA GLU A 645 22.18 19.97 5.13
C GLU A 645 20.77 20.52 4.83
N ASP A 646 19.88 19.68 4.29
CA ASP A 646 18.57 20.10 3.81
C ASP A 646 17.53 18.96 3.98
N PRO A 647 16.84 18.90 5.13
CA PRO A 647 15.87 17.86 5.44
C PRO A 647 14.77 17.75 4.38
N LYS A 648 14.30 16.52 4.16
CA LYS A 648 13.22 16.23 3.21
C LYS A 648 11.94 15.89 3.94
N TYR A 649 10.82 16.28 3.35
CA TYR A 649 9.50 15.89 3.77
C TYR A 649 9.39 14.35 3.76
N TYR A 650 8.65 13.76 4.64
CA TYR A 650 8.55 12.34 4.96
C TYR A 650 9.84 11.68 5.48
N SER A 651 10.99 11.92 4.87
CA SER A 651 12.23 11.31 5.37
C SER A 651 12.66 11.85 6.74
N HIS A 652 12.44 13.15 6.98
CA HIS A 652 12.99 13.85 8.13
C HIS A 652 11.97 14.67 8.91
N PHE A 653 10.93 15.17 8.22
CA PHE A 653 9.85 15.92 8.86
C PHE A 653 8.53 15.76 8.10
N SER A 654 7.43 16.00 8.79
CA SER A 654 6.09 16.11 8.20
C SER A 654 5.25 17.12 8.97
N ILE A 655 4.14 17.58 8.37
CA ILE A 655 3.22 18.55 8.94
C ILE A 655 1.82 17.98 8.90
N SER A 656 1.14 18.00 10.03
CA SER A 656 -0.26 17.61 10.16
C SER A 656 -1.11 18.78 10.65
N LYS A 657 -2.29 18.95 10.09
CA LYS A 657 -3.31 19.85 10.60
C LYS A 657 -4.04 19.17 11.77
N LEU A 658 -4.17 19.87 12.87
CA LEU A 658 -5.03 19.47 13.98
C LEU A 658 -6.46 19.87 13.64
N THR A 659 -7.35 18.89 13.53
CA THR A 659 -8.75 19.09 13.19
C THR A 659 -9.56 19.58 14.39
N ASP A 660 -10.75 20.12 14.15
CA ASP A 660 -11.67 20.53 15.23
C ASP A 660 -12.13 19.36 16.10
N ALA A 661 -12.02 18.13 15.61
CA ALA A 661 -12.28 16.91 16.38
C ALA A 661 -11.11 16.49 17.30
N GLY A 662 -9.98 17.20 17.28
CA GLY A 662 -8.77 16.85 18.03
C GLY A 662 -7.94 15.74 17.41
N THR A 663 -8.14 15.43 16.12
CA THR A 663 -7.37 14.44 15.36
C THR A 663 -6.35 15.12 14.43
N LEU A 664 -5.39 14.34 13.93
CA LEU A 664 -4.35 14.83 13.03
C LEU A 664 -4.68 14.44 11.58
N GLN A 665 -4.51 15.39 10.66
CA GLN A 665 -4.58 15.21 9.22
C GLN A 665 -3.25 15.58 8.58
N LEU A 666 -2.54 14.59 8.06
CA LEU A 666 -1.24 14.81 7.39
C LEU A 666 -1.44 15.64 6.12
N LEU A 667 -0.55 16.61 5.89
CA LEU A 667 -0.43 17.31 4.61
C LEU A 667 0.52 16.51 3.71
N ASN A 668 0.15 16.37 2.43
CA ASN A 668 0.95 15.62 1.48
C ASN A 668 1.79 16.56 0.61
N TYR A 669 3.11 16.59 0.85
CA TYR A 669 4.09 17.29 0.01
C TYR A 669 5.03 16.32 -0.71
N ASP A 670 4.47 15.18 -1.14
CA ASP A 670 5.20 14.20 -1.93
C ASP A 670 5.43 14.70 -3.37
N GLU A 671 6.61 14.45 -3.93
CA GLU A 671 6.96 14.86 -5.29
C GLU A 671 6.91 13.69 -6.30
N GLY A 672 6.26 12.59 -5.97
CA GLY A 672 6.15 11.43 -6.88
C GLY A 672 5.29 10.30 -6.38
N ASP A 673 4.80 9.50 -7.33
CA ASP A 673 3.85 8.40 -7.08
C ASP A 673 4.49 7.12 -6.48
N VAL A 674 5.82 7.00 -6.51
CA VAL A 674 6.50 5.72 -6.29
C VAL A 674 7.65 5.78 -5.29
N ASP A 675 8.26 6.95 -5.11
CA ASP A 675 9.45 7.10 -4.25
C ASP A 675 9.05 7.69 -2.88
N MET A 676 8.70 6.82 -1.95
CA MET A 676 8.44 7.21 -0.57
C MET A 676 9.72 7.79 0.04
N GLY A 677 9.68 9.07 0.40
CA GLY A 677 10.84 9.84 0.85
C GLY A 677 11.43 10.79 -0.20
N ALA A 678 10.81 10.89 -1.38
CA ALA A 678 11.14 11.90 -2.40
C ALA A 678 10.46 13.25 -2.17
N GLY A 679 9.92 13.52 -0.99
CA GLY A 679 9.20 14.75 -0.66
C GLY A 679 10.04 16.02 -0.77
N ALA A 680 9.36 17.15 -0.82
CA ALA A 680 9.97 18.48 -0.94
C ALA A 680 11.01 18.73 0.16
N THR A 681 12.11 19.40 -0.18
CA THR A 681 13.14 19.75 0.79
C THR A 681 12.72 20.94 1.66
N TRP A 682 13.27 21.04 2.87
CA TRP A 682 13.07 22.20 3.74
C TRP A 682 13.38 23.51 2.99
N SER A 683 14.50 23.56 2.24
CA SER A 683 14.90 24.76 1.53
C SER A 683 13.88 25.19 0.46
N ASN A 684 13.20 24.24 -0.18
CA ASN A 684 12.16 24.52 -1.18
C ASN A 684 10.82 24.84 -0.55
N LEU A 685 10.42 24.12 0.51
CA LEU A 685 9.09 24.20 1.09
C LEU A 685 8.97 25.28 2.19
N LEU A 686 9.88 25.30 3.15
CA LEU A 686 9.70 26.03 4.41
C LEU A 686 10.67 27.19 4.63
N LYS A 687 11.85 27.18 4.00
CA LYS A 687 12.85 28.24 4.19
C LYS A 687 12.33 29.63 3.84
N ASN A 688 11.64 29.75 2.71
CA ASN A 688 11.01 30.99 2.25
C ASN A 688 9.52 31.06 2.61
N GLY A 689 9.02 30.01 3.22
CA GLY A 689 7.67 29.84 3.71
C GLY A 689 6.67 29.35 2.68
N THR A 690 5.73 28.55 3.17
CA THR A 690 4.58 28.01 2.43
C THR A 690 3.27 28.56 2.99
N SER A 691 2.25 28.64 2.15
CA SER A 691 0.89 29.04 2.56
C SER A 691 0.15 27.86 3.15
N LEU A 692 -0.41 28.02 4.33
CA LEU A 692 -1.28 27.06 5.00
C LEU A 692 -2.60 27.72 5.38
N ASP A 693 -3.66 26.93 5.47
CA ASP A 693 -4.92 27.39 6.01
C ASP A 693 -4.77 27.90 7.43
N GLU A 694 -5.61 28.87 7.81
CA GLU A 694 -5.74 29.25 9.21
C GLU A 694 -6.15 28.03 10.05
N GLY A 695 -5.48 27.80 11.19
CA GLY A 695 -5.74 26.65 12.06
C GLY A 695 -4.54 26.27 12.90
N ASN A 696 -4.60 25.10 13.51
CA ASN A 696 -3.56 24.58 14.39
C ASN A 696 -2.85 23.40 13.71
N TYR A 697 -1.56 23.29 13.96
CA TYR A 697 -0.69 22.34 13.27
C TYR A 697 0.28 21.67 14.22
N MET A 698 0.74 20.50 13.82
CA MET A 698 1.86 19.80 14.44
C MET A 698 2.87 19.45 13.35
N MET A 699 4.13 19.83 13.53
CA MET A 699 5.26 19.34 12.76
C MET A 699 5.93 18.22 13.54
N VAL A 700 6.19 17.11 12.90
CA VAL A 700 7.00 16.01 13.43
C VAL A 700 8.32 16.04 12.72
N SER A 701 9.43 16.00 13.45
CA SER A 701 10.75 15.72 12.90
C SER A 701 11.37 14.53 13.63
N GLY A 702 12.29 13.82 12.97
CA GLY A 702 12.92 12.68 13.60
C GLY A 702 14.23 12.24 12.95
N THR A 703 15.17 11.87 13.79
CA THR A 703 16.44 11.26 13.40
C THR A 703 16.37 9.78 13.68
N ARG A 704 16.37 8.96 12.62
CA ARG A 704 16.38 7.50 12.77
C ARG A 704 17.79 6.99 13.03
N LEU A 705 17.91 6.14 14.02
CA LEU A 705 19.15 5.46 14.39
C LEU A 705 19.30 4.14 13.63
N ALA A 706 20.55 3.65 13.50
CA ALA A 706 20.85 2.38 12.82
C ALA A 706 20.14 1.19 13.48
N ASN A 707 20.01 1.17 14.81
CA ASN A 707 19.26 0.15 15.54
C ASN A 707 17.73 0.23 15.35
N GLY A 708 17.25 1.21 14.58
CA GLY A 708 15.83 1.44 14.31
C GLY A 708 15.13 2.40 15.27
N GLY A 709 15.79 2.83 16.37
CA GLY A 709 15.27 3.84 17.26
C GLY A 709 15.13 5.21 16.60
N VAL A 710 14.33 6.10 17.17
CA VAL A 710 14.10 7.43 16.64
C VAL A 710 14.18 8.49 17.74
N LEU A 711 14.91 9.56 17.46
CA LEU A 711 14.91 10.78 18.24
C LEU A 711 13.94 11.76 17.59
N ALA A 712 12.68 11.76 18.03
CA ALA A 712 11.62 12.59 17.46
C ALA A 712 11.43 13.90 18.23
N GLU A 713 10.91 14.90 17.54
CA GLU A 713 10.39 16.13 18.11
C GLU A 713 9.04 16.48 17.49
N LEU A 714 8.09 16.90 18.34
CA LEU A 714 6.77 17.35 17.96
C LEU A 714 6.69 18.84 18.25
N GLU A 715 6.50 19.67 17.24
CA GLU A 715 6.34 21.12 17.35
C GLU A 715 4.90 21.50 17.04
N PHE A 716 4.18 22.08 18.01
CA PHE A 716 2.80 22.54 17.88
C PHE A 716 2.77 24.05 17.67
N PHE A 717 1.95 24.51 16.73
CA PHE A 717 1.87 25.94 16.40
C PHE A 717 0.55 26.32 15.72
N PRO A 718 0.04 27.55 15.94
CA PRO A 718 -1.08 28.09 15.19
C PRO A 718 -0.63 28.82 13.90
N ILE A 719 -1.44 28.77 12.89
CA ILE A 719 -1.37 29.60 11.69
C ILE A 719 -2.54 30.59 11.72
N HIS A 720 -2.23 31.89 11.67
CA HIS A 720 -3.24 32.95 11.65
C HIS A 720 -3.33 33.60 10.27
N ALA A 721 -4.53 33.90 9.84
CA ALA A 721 -4.79 34.55 8.55
C ALA A 721 -3.95 35.82 8.34
N GLY A 722 -3.28 35.89 7.19
CA GLY A 722 -2.45 37.03 6.78
C GLY A 722 -1.18 37.26 7.60
N LYS A 723 -0.84 36.35 8.54
CA LYS A 723 0.38 36.43 9.36
C LYS A 723 1.40 35.38 8.97
N THR A 724 2.65 35.62 9.32
CA THR A 724 3.73 34.63 9.23
C THR A 724 3.95 34.03 10.61
N THR A 725 3.90 32.72 10.69
CA THR A 725 4.33 31.92 11.84
C THR A 725 5.71 31.36 11.53
N THR A 726 6.66 31.53 12.46
CA THR A 726 8.02 30.99 12.35
C THR A 726 8.20 29.92 13.42
N VAL A 727 8.68 28.74 13.01
CA VAL A 727 9.00 27.62 13.90
C VAL A 727 10.43 27.13 13.66
N ASP A 728 10.96 26.36 14.57
CA ASP A 728 12.27 25.71 14.41
C ASP A 728 12.08 24.28 13.95
N LEU A 729 12.66 23.90 12.82
CA LEU A 729 12.80 22.51 12.43
C LEU A 729 14.05 21.95 13.12
N VAL A 730 13.85 21.17 14.17
CA VAL A 730 14.93 20.59 14.96
C VAL A 730 15.18 19.16 14.55
N MET A 731 16.40 18.85 14.13
CA MET A 731 16.87 17.47 13.94
C MET A 731 17.80 17.12 15.10
N ARG A 732 17.35 16.21 15.98
CA ARG A 732 18.11 15.83 17.17
C ARG A 732 19.28 14.94 16.78
N GLU A 733 20.49 15.24 17.26
CA GLU A 733 21.70 14.48 16.97
C GLU A 733 21.88 13.29 17.92
N ALA A 734 22.25 12.14 17.36
CA ALA A 734 22.58 10.95 18.14
C ALA A 734 23.94 11.11 18.85
N LYS A 735 23.94 11.07 20.18
CA LYS A 735 25.18 11.08 20.97
C LYS A 735 25.75 9.67 21.07
N GLY A 736 26.67 9.31 20.15
CA GLY A 736 27.40 8.05 20.19
C GLY A 736 26.78 6.92 19.37
N ASP A 737 25.58 7.01 18.88
CA ASP A 737 24.92 6.04 18.01
C ASP A 737 25.11 6.37 16.52
N VAL A 738 24.85 5.39 15.67
CA VAL A 738 24.88 5.58 14.21
C VAL A 738 23.49 6.04 13.76
N GLN A 739 23.45 7.17 13.08
CA GLN A 739 22.20 7.68 12.51
C GLN A 739 22.09 7.37 11.02
N VAL A 740 20.86 7.27 10.51
CA VAL A 740 20.56 7.21 9.09
C VAL A 740 20.72 8.62 8.51
N ILE A 741 21.56 8.74 7.48
CA ILE A 741 21.93 10.03 6.88
C ILE A 741 21.35 10.25 5.48
N GLY A 742 20.69 9.24 4.92
CA GLY A 742 20.08 9.31 3.60
C GLY A 742 19.52 7.97 3.14
N ASN A 743 19.17 7.89 1.87
CA ASN A 743 18.65 6.68 1.25
C ASN A 743 19.41 6.31 -0.04
N PHE A 744 19.40 5.01 -0.37
CA PHE A 744 19.91 4.46 -1.61
C PHE A 744 19.04 3.27 -2.00
N ASN A 745 18.52 3.25 -3.23
CA ASN A 745 17.68 2.15 -3.69
C ASN A 745 18.51 0.89 -3.92
N SER A 746 18.38 -0.10 -3.06
CA SER A 746 19.09 -1.38 -3.15
C SER A 746 18.70 -2.22 -4.39
N GLU A 747 17.57 -1.94 -5.02
CA GLU A 747 17.17 -2.55 -6.30
C GLU A 747 17.87 -1.94 -7.53
N SER A 748 18.71 -0.91 -7.35
CA SER A 748 19.49 -0.34 -8.45
C SER A 748 20.36 -1.39 -9.13
N LEU A 749 20.32 -1.38 -10.47
CA LEU A 749 20.96 -2.40 -11.28
C LEU A 749 22.39 -2.00 -11.66
N TYR A 750 23.30 -2.98 -11.64
CA TYR A 750 24.64 -2.89 -12.17
C TYR A 750 24.95 -4.09 -13.09
N LYS A 751 25.94 -3.97 -13.95
CA LYS A 751 26.41 -5.09 -14.78
C LYS A 751 27.53 -5.85 -14.05
N PRO A 752 27.33 -7.12 -13.64
CA PRO A 752 28.42 -7.96 -13.14
C PRO A 752 29.47 -8.19 -14.21
N LEU A 753 30.72 -8.51 -13.81
CA LEU A 753 31.79 -8.79 -14.75
C LEU A 753 31.74 -10.20 -15.37
N ASP A 754 31.02 -11.11 -14.74
CA ASP A 754 30.90 -12.53 -15.12
C ASP A 754 29.59 -12.84 -15.86
N SER A 755 28.75 -11.85 -16.12
CA SER A 755 27.45 -12.01 -16.75
C SER A 755 27.09 -10.77 -17.58
N ASP A 756 26.36 -10.97 -18.67
CA ASP A 756 25.74 -9.87 -19.43
C ASP A 756 24.41 -9.43 -18.83
N ASP A 757 23.82 -10.23 -17.95
CA ASP A 757 22.57 -9.90 -17.27
C ASP A 757 22.82 -8.91 -16.14
N MET A 758 21.99 -7.86 -16.07
CA MET A 758 22.03 -6.90 -14.98
C MET A 758 21.57 -7.55 -13.67
N LYS A 759 22.24 -7.22 -12.57
CA LYS A 759 21.83 -7.65 -11.21
C LYS A 759 21.58 -6.44 -10.34
N SER A 760 20.63 -6.55 -9.40
CA SER A 760 20.47 -5.51 -8.39
C SER A 760 21.53 -5.61 -7.30
N ILE A 761 21.82 -4.48 -6.65
CA ILE A 761 22.68 -4.46 -5.46
C ILE A 761 22.14 -5.44 -4.42
N LEU A 762 20.82 -5.44 -4.20
CA LEU A 762 20.14 -6.34 -3.27
C LEU A 762 20.36 -7.82 -3.60
N THR A 763 20.26 -8.21 -4.87
CA THR A 763 20.50 -9.60 -5.30
C THR A 763 21.92 -10.06 -4.97
N THR A 764 22.90 -9.17 -5.10
CA THR A 764 24.32 -9.48 -4.84
C THR A 764 24.65 -9.41 -3.35
N SER A 765 24.16 -8.38 -2.65
CA SER A 765 24.50 -8.19 -1.23
C SER A 765 23.75 -9.13 -0.28
N GLY A 766 22.62 -9.66 -0.72
CA GLY A 766 21.69 -10.32 0.19
C GLY A 766 21.05 -9.33 1.17
N ARG A 767 20.51 -9.84 2.26
CA ARG A 767 19.83 -9.04 3.29
C ARG A 767 20.82 -8.53 4.36
N GLY A 768 20.59 -7.31 4.82
CA GLY A 768 21.40 -6.63 5.85
C GLY A 768 22.18 -5.45 5.28
N TYR A 769 23.23 -5.03 6.00
CA TYR A 769 24.09 -3.95 5.54
C TYR A 769 25.06 -4.41 4.45
N TYR A 770 25.47 -3.48 3.60
CA TYR A 770 26.43 -3.67 2.51
C TYR A 770 27.22 -2.38 2.25
N VAL A 771 28.33 -2.52 1.54
CA VAL A 771 29.09 -1.39 0.99
C VAL A 771 28.87 -1.34 -0.51
N VAL A 772 28.58 -0.16 -1.05
CA VAL A 772 28.64 0.13 -2.49
C VAL A 772 29.63 1.27 -2.71
N ALA A 773 30.50 1.11 -3.70
CA ALA A 773 31.40 2.16 -4.11
C ALA A 773 31.44 2.31 -5.63
N VAL A 774 31.62 3.54 -6.11
CA VAL A 774 31.98 3.85 -7.48
C VAL A 774 33.41 4.39 -7.50
N LEU A 775 34.30 3.75 -8.26
CA LEU A 775 35.73 3.97 -8.22
C LEU A 775 36.25 4.79 -9.39
N GLY A 776 37.10 5.78 -9.12
CA GLY A 776 37.90 6.45 -10.14
C GLY A 776 39.23 5.70 -10.36
N VAL A 777 39.37 4.97 -11.47
CA VAL A 777 40.55 4.16 -11.74
C VAL A 777 41.80 5.00 -11.97
N ASN A 778 42.91 4.57 -11.39
CA ASN A 778 44.22 5.25 -11.42
C ASN A 778 44.20 6.66 -10.80
N GLN A 779 43.21 6.96 -10.03
CA GLN A 779 43.15 8.19 -9.24
C GLN A 779 43.70 7.96 -7.82
N GLU A 780 44.47 8.93 -7.33
CA GLU A 780 45.08 8.85 -6.01
C GLU A 780 44.04 8.63 -4.89
N PRO A 781 42.86 9.30 -4.88
CA PRO A 781 41.84 9.06 -3.86
C PRO A 781 41.35 7.62 -3.81
N THR A 782 41.13 6.99 -4.97
CA THR A 782 40.72 5.57 -5.07
C THR A 782 41.82 4.65 -4.56
N ASN A 783 43.08 4.93 -4.96
CA ASN A 783 44.21 4.09 -4.53
C ASN A 783 44.41 4.14 -3.02
N HIS A 784 44.23 5.32 -2.39
CA HIS A 784 44.27 5.43 -0.93
C HIS A 784 43.11 4.68 -0.28
N ALA A 785 41.90 4.84 -0.76
CA ALA A 785 40.72 4.16 -0.22
C ALA A 785 40.90 2.62 -0.25
N LEU A 786 41.37 2.06 -1.36
CA LEU A 786 41.57 0.62 -1.50
C LEU A 786 42.72 0.09 -0.61
N ARG A 787 43.79 0.87 -0.38
CA ARG A 787 44.84 0.52 0.55
C ARG A 787 44.39 0.54 2.00
N ASP A 788 43.59 1.55 2.39
CA ASP A 788 42.97 1.63 3.71
C ASP A 788 42.04 0.42 3.96
N ILE A 789 41.26 0.01 2.98
CA ILE A 789 40.39 -1.15 3.05
C ILE A 789 41.24 -2.45 3.13
N ALA A 790 42.28 -2.56 2.32
CA ALA A 790 43.18 -3.75 2.35
C ALA A 790 43.87 -3.90 3.72
N ALA A 791 44.27 -2.81 4.35
CA ALA A 791 44.87 -2.84 5.69
C ALA A 791 43.94 -3.40 6.78
N LEU A 792 42.61 -3.29 6.58
CA LEU A 792 41.56 -3.77 7.48
C LEU A 792 40.75 -4.93 6.90
N ALA A 793 41.33 -5.64 5.92
CA ALA A 793 40.64 -6.72 5.22
C ALA A 793 40.13 -7.83 6.15
N LYS A 794 40.86 -8.14 7.20
CA LYS A 794 40.45 -9.13 8.19
C LYS A 794 39.14 -8.70 8.89
N ASP A 795 39.03 -7.45 9.28
CA ASP A 795 37.88 -6.92 10.00
C ASP A 795 36.64 -6.88 9.06
N PHE A 796 36.84 -6.51 7.78
CA PHE A 796 35.77 -6.59 6.77
C PHE A 796 35.35 -8.03 6.47
N ASP A 797 36.29 -8.97 6.40
CA ASP A 797 35.99 -10.39 6.21
C ASP A 797 35.28 -11.00 7.43
N GLU A 798 35.61 -10.58 8.67
CA GLU A 798 34.91 -10.96 9.89
C GLU A 798 33.49 -10.37 9.94
N TRP A 799 33.31 -9.14 9.46
CA TRP A 799 31.96 -8.53 9.27
C TRP A 799 31.12 -9.32 8.27
N GLY A 800 31.76 -9.94 7.26
CA GLY A 800 31.16 -10.91 6.36
C GLY A 800 30.07 -10.39 5.42
N ARG A 801 29.92 -9.06 5.27
CA ARG A 801 28.94 -8.46 4.39
C ARG A 801 29.55 -8.07 3.05
N SER A 802 28.70 -8.03 2.00
CA SER A 802 29.12 -7.72 0.63
C SER A 802 29.66 -6.31 0.51
N MET A 803 30.75 -6.18 -0.25
CA MET A 803 31.29 -4.92 -0.72
C MET A 803 31.29 -4.93 -2.25
N ILE A 804 30.46 -4.10 -2.86
CA ILE A 804 30.27 -4.03 -4.31
C ILE A 804 31.02 -2.81 -4.83
N LEU A 805 32.11 -3.06 -5.57
CA LEU A 805 32.96 -2.03 -6.15
C LEU A 805 32.65 -1.88 -7.65
N LEU A 806 32.12 -0.74 -8.03
CA LEU A 806 31.66 -0.45 -9.39
C LEU A 806 32.64 0.46 -10.12
N PHE A 807 32.75 0.25 -11.41
CA PHE A 807 33.52 1.09 -12.32
C PHE A 807 32.57 1.86 -13.25
N PRO A 808 32.86 3.13 -13.60
CA PRO A 808 32.01 3.91 -14.51
C PRO A 808 31.84 3.28 -15.90
N SER A 809 32.85 2.50 -16.37
CA SER A 809 32.82 1.84 -17.67
C SER A 809 33.66 0.55 -17.69
N GLU A 810 33.42 -0.31 -18.69
CA GLU A 810 34.23 -1.49 -18.92
C GLU A 810 35.69 -1.13 -19.24
N ASP A 811 35.92 0.00 -19.89
CA ASP A 811 37.26 0.47 -20.21
C ASP A 811 38.02 0.96 -18.97
N ASP A 812 37.30 1.49 -17.97
CA ASP A 812 37.91 1.80 -16.68
C ASP A 812 38.26 0.51 -15.91
N TYR A 813 37.39 -0.48 -15.94
CA TYR A 813 37.71 -1.77 -15.32
C TYR A 813 38.93 -2.43 -15.97
N LYS A 814 39.12 -2.37 -17.30
CA LYS A 814 40.31 -2.92 -18.00
C LYS A 814 41.60 -2.24 -17.56
N LYS A 815 41.54 -1.01 -17.06
CA LYS A 815 42.70 -0.28 -16.53
C LYS A 815 42.99 -0.61 -15.05
N PHE A 816 42.03 -1.18 -14.35
CA PHE A 816 42.16 -1.55 -12.95
C PHE A 816 43.04 -2.79 -12.78
N ARG A 817 43.95 -2.74 -11.85
CA ARG A 817 44.89 -3.83 -11.54
C ARG A 817 44.70 -4.32 -10.10
N PRO A 818 43.91 -5.36 -9.86
CA PRO A 818 43.71 -5.89 -8.49
C PRO A 818 45.01 -6.26 -7.77
N GLN A 819 46.03 -6.67 -8.53
CA GLN A 819 47.36 -7.02 -7.99
C GLN A 819 48.10 -5.83 -7.35
N ASP A 820 47.72 -4.59 -7.67
CA ASP A 820 48.32 -3.40 -7.07
C ASP A 820 47.77 -3.14 -5.65
N PHE A 821 46.72 -3.88 -5.25
CA PHE A 821 46.05 -3.81 -3.97
C PHE A 821 45.97 -5.21 -3.30
N PRO A 822 47.13 -5.81 -2.94
CA PRO A 822 47.15 -7.12 -2.33
C PRO A 822 46.45 -7.09 -0.98
N GLY A 823 45.68 -8.12 -0.68
CA GLY A 823 45.01 -8.26 0.61
C GLY A 823 43.65 -7.55 0.73
N LEU A 824 42.98 -7.22 -0.35
CA LEU A 824 41.60 -6.74 -0.28
C LEU A 824 40.64 -7.82 0.30
N PRO A 825 39.53 -7.40 0.95
CA PRO A 825 38.56 -8.34 1.51
C PRO A 825 38.00 -9.33 0.48
N LYS A 826 37.72 -10.56 0.94
CA LYS A 826 37.16 -11.63 0.08
C LYS A 826 35.68 -11.39 -0.28
N THR A 827 35.02 -10.53 0.45
CA THR A 827 33.59 -10.15 0.25
C THR A 827 33.36 -9.17 -0.88
N ILE A 828 34.44 -8.76 -1.59
CA ILE A 828 34.36 -7.82 -2.71
C ILE A 828 33.81 -8.50 -3.96
N THR A 829 32.85 -7.86 -4.57
CA THR A 829 32.32 -8.13 -5.91
C THR A 829 32.57 -6.92 -6.80
N TYR A 830 33.01 -7.13 -8.03
CA TYR A 830 33.24 -6.06 -8.99
C TYR A 830 32.14 -6.01 -10.06
N GLY A 831 31.82 -4.82 -10.54
CA GLY A 831 30.86 -4.61 -11.60
C GLY A 831 30.98 -3.26 -12.28
N ILE A 832 30.10 -2.99 -13.24
CA ILE A 832 30.03 -1.74 -13.99
C ILE A 832 28.75 -0.99 -13.62
N ASP A 833 28.89 0.28 -13.25
CA ASP A 833 27.77 1.22 -13.14
C ASP A 833 27.36 1.68 -14.53
N LYS A 834 26.44 0.94 -15.15
CA LYS A 834 25.99 1.24 -16.50
C LYS A 834 25.35 2.62 -16.56
N ASP A 835 25.82 3.44 -17.48
CA ASP A 835 25.34 4.80 -17.72
C ASP A 835 25.43 5.76 -16.50
N GLY A 836 26.24 5.39 -15.48
CA GLY A 836 26.45 6.20 -14.26
C GLY A 836 25.21 6.32 -13.35
N ALA A 837 24.27 5.39 -13.47
CA ALA A 837 22.99 5.48 -12.79
C ALA A 837 23.11 5.40 -11.25
N ILE A 838 23.97 4.52 -10.75
CA ILE A 838 24.24 4.37 -9.30
C ILE A 838 25.03 5.57 -8.78
N GLN A 839 26.04 6.04 -9.52
CA GLN A 839 26.81 7.23 -9.19
C GLN A 839 25.89 8.46 -9.06
N ALA A 840 25.05 8.70 -10.06
CA ALA A 840 24.09 9.81 -10.06
C ALA A 840 23.08 9.71 -8.89
N GLN A 841 22.60 8.50 -8.60
CA GLN A 841 21.68 8.28 -7.48
C GLN A 841 22.34 8.57 -6.13
N ILE A 842 23.56 8.08 -5.90
CA ILE A 842 24.32 8.37 -4.66
C ILE A 842 24.52 9.87 -4.54
N ALA A 843 25.01 10.54 -5.59
CA ALA A 843 25.25 11.97 -5.56
C ALA A 843 23.99 12.79 -5.26
N LYS A 844 22.90 12.47 -5.92
CA LYS A 844 21.59 13.12 -5.72
C LYS A 844 21.05 12.90 -4.30
N ASN A 845 20.98 11.65 -3.86
CA ASN A 845 20.32 11.30 -2.60
C ASN A 845 21.12 11.71 -1.37
N MET A 846 22.47 11.68 -1.51
CA MET A 846 23.38 12.14 -0.46
C MET A 846 23.75 13.63 -0.60
N LYS A 847 23.21 14.34 -1.60
CA LYS A 847 23.44 15.76 -1.89
C LYS A 847 24.94 16.11 -1.98
N LEU A 848 25.68 15.27 -2.69
CA LEU A 848 27.09 15.51 -2.92
C LEU A 848 27.29 16.72 -3.86
N SER A 849 28.31 17.49 -3.62
CA SER A 849 28.53 18.77 -4.31
C SER A 849 28.85 18.62 -5.81
N ASN A 850 29.37 17.46 -6.21
CA ASN A 850 29.72 17.14 -7.57
C ASN A 850 29.65 15.61 -7.76
N ASP A 851 28.88 15.16 -8.73
CA ASP A 851 28.71 13.74 -9.06
C ASP A 851 29.92 13.13 -9.81
N GLU A 852 30.84 13.94 -10.34
CA GLU A 852 32.06 13.49 -11.02
C GLU A 852 33.22 13.16 -10.07
N ILE A 853 33.16 13.56 -8.78
CA ILE A 853 34.26 13.32 -7.84
C ILE A 853 34.21 11.89 -7.34
N LEU A 854 35.22 11.10 -7.70
CA LEU A 854 35.40 9.70 -7.27
C LEU A 854 36.61 9.53 -6.36
N PRO A 855 36.66 8.46 -5.52
CA PRO A 855 35.63 7.44 -5.35
C PRO A 855 34.43 7.95 -4.50
N MET A 856 33.29 7.32 -4.69
CA MET A 856 32.15 7.44 -3.77
C MET A 856 31.96 6.13 -3.03
N PHE A 857 31.79 6.16 -1.70
CA PHE A 857 31.49 5.02 -0.87
C PHE A 857 30.23 5.28 -0.04
N ILE A 858 29.34 4.29 0.04
CA ILE A 858 28.22 4.29 0.98
C ILE A 858 28.21 2.96 1.76
N ILE A 859 27.73 3.03 3.02
CA ILE A 859 27.23 1.87 3.75
C ILE A 859 25.72 2.02 3.79
N GLY A 860 25.04 1.13 3.12
CA GLY A 860 23.58 1.08 3.04
C GLY A 860 23.04 -0.26 3.56
N ASP A 861 21.73 -0.35 3.65
CA ASP A 861 21.04 -1.59 3.99
C ASP A 861 19.89 -1.92 3.03
N THR A 862 19.32 -3.11 3.19
CA THR A 862 18.22 -3.62 2.35
C THR A 862 16.91 -2.88 2.53
N PHE A 863 16.80 -1.95 3.48
CA PHE A 863 15.70 -1.02 3.65
C PHE A 863 16.00 0.36 3.06
N ASN A 864 16.99 0.42 2.15
CA ASN A 864 17.41 1.65 1.47
C ASN A 864 17.99 2.74 2.40
N ARG A 865 18.30 2.42 3.66
CA ARG A 865 18.89 3.37 4.61
C ARG A 865 20.39 3.47 4.39
N VAL A 866 20.94 4.69 4.38
CA VAL A 866 22.38 4.95 4.31
C VAL A 866 22.86 5.49 5.64
N VAL A 867 23.92 4.88 6.17
CA VAL A 867 24.52 5.24 7.48
C VAL A 867 25.92 5.80 7.36
N PHE A 868 26.52 5.73 6.18
CA PHE A 868 27.85 6.29 5.89
C PHE A 868 27.94 6.73 4.44
N VAL A 869 28.60 7.86 4.20
CA VAL A 869 28.97 8.33 2.86
C VAL A 869 30.36 8.97 2.90
N SER A 870 31.13 8.71 1.86
CA SER A 870 32.42 9.38 1.60
C SER A 870 32.55 9.65 0.12
N GLN A 871 33.14 10.80 -0.23
CA GLN A 871 33.40 11.20 -1.61
C GLN A 871 34.82 11.76 -1.75
N GLY A 872 35.50 11.33 -2.80
CA GLY A 872 36.84 11.82 -3.12
C GLY A 872 37.91 11.37 -2.12
N TYR A 873 38.87 12.26 -1.85
CA TYR A 873 39.99 11.92 -0.99
C TYR A 873 39.59 11.94 0.49
N THR A 874 39.60 10.76 1.11
CA THR A 874 39.26 10.60 2.53
C THR A 874 40.41 9.86 3.25
N ILE A 875 41.04 10.52 4.22
CA ILE A 875 42.10 9.91 5.03
C ILE A 875 41.49 8.93 6.02
N GLY A 876 42.03 7.71 6.07
CA GLY A 876 41.58 6.66 6.99
C GLY A 876 40.16 6.17 6.69
N LEU A 877 39.78 6.09 5.42
CA LEU A 877 38.45 5.66 5.00
C LEU A 877 38.06 4.30 5.61
N GLY A 878 38.97 3.32 5.56
CA GLY A 878 38.74 1.99 6.13
C GLY A 878 38.43 2.05 7.62
N GLU A 879 39.17 2.85 8.39
CA GLU A 879 38.93 3.04 9.82
C GLU A 879 37.59 3.75 10.11
N GLN A 880 37.25 4.75 9.29
CA GLN A 880 35.96 5.45 9.42
C GLN A 880 34.80 4.50 9.14
N MET A 881 34.88 3.66 8.11
CA MET A 881 33.88 2.63 7.81
C MET A 881 33.78 1.64 8.95
N MET A 882 34.92 1.08 9.43
CA MET A 882 34.92 0.09 10.51
C MET A 882 34.39 0.67 11.83
N LYS A 883 34.62 1.95 12.13
CA LYS A 883 34.02 2.62 13.28
C LYS A 883 32.48 2.67 13.23
N ILE A 884 31.92 2.79 12.03
CA ILE A 884 30.47 2.70 11.84
C ILE A 884 30.04 1.24 11.91
N ILE A 885 30.70 0.32 11.19
CA ILE A 885 30.39 -1.11 11.13
C ILE A 885 30.34 -1.76 12.51
N HIS A 886 31.30 -1.43 13.40
CA HIS A 886 31.31 -1.97 14.77
C HIS A 886 30.13 -1.52 15.64
N LYS A 887 29.35 -0.55 15.18
CA LYS A 887 28.17 -0.04 15.88
C LYS A 887 26.84 -0.48 15.20
N LEU A 888 26.94 -1.17 14.06
CA LEU A 888 25.80 -1.76 13.36
C LEU A 888 25.53 -3.18 13.87
#